data_65aaa6de518c8accd0edac35bcb67367
#
_entry.id   65aaa6de518c8accd0edac35bcb67367
#
_cell.length_a   1.000
_cell.length_b   1.000
_cell.length_c   1.000
_cell.angle_alpha   90.00
_cell.angle_beta   90.00
_cell.angle_gamma   90.00
#
_symmetry.space_group_name_H-M   'P 1'
#
loop_
_entity.id
_entity.type
_entity.pdbx_description
1 polymer ?
#
loop_
_entity_poly.entity_id
_entity_poly.type
_entity_poly.pdbx_seq_one_letter_code
_entity_poly.pdbx_strand_id
1 'polypeptide(L)'
;MTFDKFTIKAQEAIQEAINTAQMAHQQAIEPVHLLQGILQKGRDVTNFVFQKLGVNAMQIESLVQQELKHLPRVEGGQPYFSNDSNKVLEKAVADSQEMGDEFVSIEPMLLALLQVDSTVSRILKDAGCTEQEMVKAIQELRQGQSVQSQSADDNYQALSKYARNLVDEARKGKLDPVIGRDEEIRRVLQILSRRTKNNPILIGEPGTGKTAIVEGLAERIVRGDVPENLKNKQLFSLDMGALVAGAKYKGEFEERLKSVIKEVTHAEGNIILFIDEIHTLVGAGGGEGAMDAANILKPALARGELRAIGATTLNEYQKYFEKDKALERRFQTVMVDEPDEADAISILRGLKEKYENHHKVRITDDACIAAVKLSERYISDRFLPDKAIDLMDEAAAKLRMERDSEPEELDEITRKLKQLEIEREAIKREGDEDKIKQLDKDIAELKEKEHSYRAKWEAEKGLVNKIQQDKQTIENLKFEAEKAEREGNYAKVAEIRYGKLKGLQDDINAIQLQLHATQGGDAMVREEVTSDDIAEVVSRWTGIPVTRMMQSEREKLLHLEDELHKRVVGQDEAINAVADAVRRSRAGLQDPKRPIASFIFLGTTGTGKTELAKALADYLFNDENMMTRIDMSEYQEKFSVTRLIGAPPGYVGYDEGGQLTEAVRRKPYSVVLFDEIEKAHPDVFNILLQVLDDGRLTDNKGRTVNFKNTIIIMTSNLGSQYIQSRFADLNDYNRESVINDTRSHVMDMLKKTIRPEFLNRIDDIIMFLPLTKDQIGKVVTLQMNRVAKMLEPQGFTLKWTTSAIDWLAGVGYDPEFGARPVKRAIQDYVLNDLSRKILSEQVMRDKPIIVDANDKGLVFKN
;
A
#
# COMPACT_ATOMS: atom_id res chain seq x y z
N MET A 1 34.96 -32.01 31.83
CA MET A 1 35.43 -30.77 31.19
C MET A 1 34.31 -29.74 31.25
N THR A 2 34.60 -28.50 31.70
CA THR A 2 33.71 -27.37 31.52
C THR A 2 33.96 -26.81 30.11
N PHE A 3 32.87 -26.57 29.32
CA PHE A 3 33.02 -26.06 27.97
C PHE A 3 33.05 -24.55 27.90
N ASP A 4 33.33 -23.88 29.01
CA ASP A 4 33.36 -22.39 29.13
C ASP A 4 34.38 -21.72 28.21
N LYS A 5 35.42 -22.45 27.84
CA LYS A 5 36.48 -22.04 26.91
C LYS A 5 36.15 -22.29 25.41
N PHE A 6 34.96 -22.79 25.08
CA PHE A 6 34.54 -23.01 23.71
C PHE A 6 33.63 -21.89 23.25
N THR A 7 33.68 -21.58 21.98
CA THR A 7 32.71 -20.66 21.38
C THR A 7 31.31 -21.22 21.45
N ILE A 8 30.27 -20.37 21.30
CA ILE A 8 28.88 -20.78 21.37
C ILE A 8 28.57 -21.88 20.33
N LYS A 9 29.05 -21.72 19.08
CA LYS A 9 28.85 -22.74 18.04
C LYS A 9 29.59 -24.04 18.32
N ALA A 10 30.80 -23.95 18.88
CA ALA A 10 31.54 -25.14 19.28
C ALA A 10 30.83 -25.90 20.43
N GLN A 11 30.26 -25.16 21.40
CA GLN A 11 29.42 -25.75 22.45
C GLN A 11 28.15 -26.40 21.88
N GLU A 12 27.48 -25.72 20.94
CA GLU A 12 26.30 -26.25 20.24
C GLU A 12 26.66 -27.51 19.44
N ALA A 13 27.82 -27.56 18.78
CA ALA A 13 28.28 -28.75 18.06
C ALA A 13 28.57 -29.91 19.02
N ILE A 14 29.17 -29.66 20.17
CA ILE A 14 29.37 -30.68 21.18
C ILE A 14 28.04 -31.16 21.77
N GLN A 15 27.09 -30.25 22.03
CA GLN A 15 25.77 -30.63 22.54
C GLN A 15 24.99 -31.44 21.50
N GLU A 16 25.13 -31.13 20.23
CA GLU A 16 24.52 -31.88 19.15
C GLU A 16 25.16 -33.31 19.02
N ALA A 17 26.46 -33.44 19.26
CA ALA A 17 27.11 -34.73 19.34
C ALA A 17 26.54 -35.57 20.49
N ILE A 18 26.32 -34.98 21.64
CA ILE A 18 25.69 -35.65 22.81
C ILE A 18 24.26 -36.06 22.46
N ASN A 19 23.48 -35.16 21.86
CA ASN A 19 22.08 -35.43 21.46
C ASN A 19 22.01 -36.58 20.43
N THR A 20 22.92 -36.55 19.45
CA THR A 20 22.98 -37.60 18.41
C THR A 20 23.29 -38.98 19.03
N ALA A 21 24.23 -39.03 19.96
CA ALA A 21 24.57 -40.28 20.67
C ALA A 21 23.39 -40.78 21.52
N GLN A 22 22.68 -39.86 22.22
CA GLN A 22 21.48 -40.20 23.01
C GLN A 22 20.34 -40.76 22.16
N MET A 23 20.02 -40.07 21.04
CA MET A 23 18.95 -40.50 20.12
C MET A 23 19.25 -41.85 19.47
N ALA A 24 20.54 -42.11 19.22
CA ALA A 24 20.96 -43.38 18.64
C ALA A 24 21.14 -44.52 19.70
N HIS A 25 20.85 -44.25 20.98
CA HIS A 25 21.11 -45.16 22.11
C HIS A 25 22.58 -45.62 22.21
N GLN A 26 23.51 -44.72 21.95
CA GLN A 26 24.95 -44.96 22.02
C GLN A 26 25.50 -44.32 23.27
N GLN A 27 26.14 -45.09 24.15
CA GLN A 27 26.63 -44.61 25.45
C GLN A 27 27.96 -43.87 25.33
N ALA A 28 28.85 -44.30 24.43
CA ALA A 28 30.12 -43.61 24.18
C ALA A 28 29.97 -42.57 23.07
N ILE A 29 30.31 -41.31 23.38
CA ILE A 29 30.40 -40.22 22.41
C ILE A 29 31.76 -40.33 21.72
N GLU A 30 31.75 -40.90 20.51
CA GLU A 30 32.94 -41.12 19.69
C GLU A 30 33.26 -39.88 18.84
N PRO A 31 34.50 -39.73 18.28
CA PRO A 31 34.84 -38.60 17.36
C PRO A 31 33.89 -38.42 16.20
N VAL A 32 33.23 -39.49 15.73
CA VAL A 32 32.24 -39.39 14.65
C VAL A 32 30.99 -38.58 15.07
N HIS A 33 30.60 -38.58 16.34
CA HIS A 33 29.51 -37.76 16.83
C HIS A 33 29.94 -36.27 16.88
N LEU A 34 31.20 -36.00 17.26
CA LEU A 34 31.74 -34.64 17.21
C LEU A 34 31.77 -34.10 15.80
N LEU A 35 32.23 -34.90 14.82
CA LEU A 35 32.19 -34.48 13.43
C LEU A 35 30.76 -34.27 12.93
N GLN A 36 29.80 -35.12 13.31
CA GLN A 36 28.40 -34.94 12.97
C GLN A 36 27.85 -33.60 13.54
N GLY A 37 28.14 -33.26 14.79
CA GLY A 37 27.77 -32.00 15.43
C GLY A 37 28.39 -30.81 14.70
N ILE A 38 29.67 -30.91 14.34
CA ILE A 38 30.37 -29.86 13.56
C ILE A 38 29.76 -29.69 12.17
N LEU A 39 29.43 -30.73 11.46
CA LEU A 39 28.79 -30.70 10.14
C LEU A 39 27.38 -30.08 10.19
N GLN A 40 26.66 -30.21 11.29
CA GLN A 40 25.33 -29.63 11.48
C GLN A 40 25.38 -28.18 11.93
N LYS A 41 26.20 -27.85 12.94
CA LYS A 41 26.21 -26.52 13.58
C LYS A 41 27.29 -25.59 13.04
N GLY A 42 28.39 -26.16 12.47
CA GLY A 42 29.49 -25.42 11.86
C GLY A 42 29.50 -25.45 10.33
N ARG A 43 28.36 -25.57 9.67
CA ARG A 43 28.26 -25.71 8.20
C ARG A 43 29.00 -24.64 7.42
N ASP A 44 29.01 -23.41 7.91
CA ASP A 44 29.68 -22.28 7.23
C ASP A 44 31.19 -22.53 7.15
N VAL A 45 31.78 -22.93 8.28
CA VAL A 45 33.21 -23.24 8.38
C VAL A 45 33.55 -24.48 7.60
N THR A 46 32.81 -25.59 7.79
CA THR A 46 33.09 -26.85 7.13
C THR A 46 32.92 -26.77 5.61
N ASN A 47 31.90 -26.08 5.11
CA ASN A 47 31.70 -25.89 3.68
C ASN A 47 32.86 -25.07 3.05
N PHE A 48 33.31 -24.00 3.72
CA PHE A 48 34.44 -23.23 3.23
C PHE A 48 35.73 -24.06 3.18
N VAL A 49 36.05 -24.74 4.28
CA VAL A 49 37.26 -25.57 4.38
C VAL A 49 37.23 -26.68 3.34
N PHE A 50 36.16 -27.43 3.24
CA PHE A 50 36.03 -28.54 2.28
C PHE A 50 36.03 -28.07 0.82
N GLN A 51 35.40 -26.94 0.53
CA GLN A 51 35.44 -26.33 -0.81
C GLN A 51 36.87 -25.94 -1.20
N LYS A 52 37.64 -25.36 -0.29
CA LYS A 52 39.07 -25.01 -0.52
C LYS A 52 39.95 -26.22 -0.72
N LEU A 53 39.65 -27.29 -0.02
CA LEU A 53 40.35 -28.60 -0.15
C LEU A 53 39.88 -29.37 -1.38
N GLY A 54 38.85 -28.94 -2.10
CA GLY A 54 38.26 -29.69 -3.22
C GLY A 54 37.50 -30.93 -2.81
N VAL A 55 37.07 -31.03 -1.53
CA VAL A 55 36.40 -32.19 -0.93
C VAL A 55 34.89 -32.01 -0.97
N ASN A 56 34.19 -33.11 -1.27
CA ASN A 56 32.72 -33.08 -1.29
C ASN A 56 32.13 -33.32 0.12
N ALA A 57 31.59 -32.25 0.71
CA ALA A 57 30.97 -32.28 2.04
C ALA A 57 29.84 -33.31 2.16
N MET A 58 29.00 -33.52 1.12
CA MET A 58 27.92 -34.51 1.15
C MET A 58 28.44 -35.92 1.22
N GLN A 59 29.61 -36.20 0.62
CA GLN A 59 30.23 -37.50 0.70
C GLN A 59 30.70 -37.79 2.12
N ILE A 60 31.31 -36.81 2.79
CA ILE A 60 31.72 -36.93 4.19
C ILE A 60 30.50 -37.14 5.09
N GLU A 61 29.42 -36.36 4.92
CA GLU A 61 28.18 -36.54 5.68
C GLU A 61 27.61 -37.95 5.52
N SER A 62 27.64 -38.51 4.31
CA SER A 62 27.17 -39.88 4.04
C SER A 62 27.99 -40.90 4.77
N LEU A 63 29.34 -40.78 4.74
CA LEU A 63 30.23 -41.68 5.44
C LEU A 63 30.09 -41.64 6.97
N VAL A 64 29.93 -40.43 7.51
CA VAL A 64 29.65 -40.20 8.94
C VAL A 64 28.35 -40.87 9.35
N GLN A 65 27.30 -40.75 8.54
CA GLN A 65 26.00 -41.40 8.80
C GLN A 65 26.08 -42.93 8.77
N GLN A 66 26.94 -43.48 7.90
CA GLN A 66 27.19 -44.92 7.85
C GLN A 66 27.93 -45.41 9.12
N GLU A 67 29.00 -44.72 9.52
CA GLU A 67 29.74 -45.05 10.71
C GLU A 67 28.88 -44.94 11.99
N LEU A 68 28.07 -43.93 12.14
CA LEU A 68 27.12 -43.81 13.25
C LEU A 68 26.16 -44.99 13.39
N LYS A 69 25.78 -45.63 12.27
CA LYS A 69 24.91 -46.81 12.27
C LYS A 69 25.64 -48.07 12.73
N HIS A 70 26.94 -48.13 12.56
CA HIS A 70 27.78 -49.29 12.94
C HIS A 70 28.19 -49.30 14.43
N LEU A 71 28.07 -48.19 15.13
CA LEU A 71 28.41 -48.09 16.55
C LEU A 71 27.45 -48.91 17.42
N PRO A 72 27.96 -49.55 18.52
CA PRO A 72 27.18 -50.37 19.41
C PRO A 72 26.11 -49.56 20.13
N ARG A 73 24.89 -50.14 20.24
CA ARG A 73 23.75 -49.55 20.96
C ARG A 73 23.63 -50.20 22.34
N VAL A 74 23.43 -49.37 23.36
CA VAL A 74 23.31 -49.78 24.74
C VAL A 74 22.12 -49.04 25.37
N GLU A 75 21.16 -49.80 25.91
CA GLU A 75 20.02 -49.21 26.61
C GLU A 75 20.39 -48.87 28.07
N GLY A 76 20.08 -47.69 28.57
CA GLY A 76 20.00 -47.32 29.99
C GLY A 76 21.23 -46.70 30.64
N GLY A 77 22.21 -46.22 29.85
CA GLY A 77 23.41 -45.52 30.40
C GLY A 77 23.41 -44.02 30.14
N GLN A 78 24.04 -43.22 31.02
CA GLN A 78 24.35 -41.84 30.70
C GLN A 78 25.47 -41.77 29.64
N PRO A 79 25.36 -40.88 28.60
CA PRO A 79 26.45 -40.75 27.62
C PRO A 79 27.70 -40.16 28.25
N TYR A 80 28.85 -40.68 27.83
CA TYR A 80 30.18 -40.20 28.23
C TYR A 80 31.09 -40.07 27.00
N PHE A 81 32.02 -39.12 27.05
CA PHE A 81 33.01 -39.00 25.98
C PHE A 81 34.02 -40.16 26.01
N SER A 82 34.23 -40.75 24.86
CA SER A 82 35.26 -41.77 24.69
C SER A 82 36.66 -41.20 24.90
N ASN A 83 37.64 -42.04 25.16
CA ASN A 83 39.03 -41.60 25.30
C ASN A 83 39.53 -40.82 24.07
N ASP A 84 39.13 -41.23 22.88
CA ASP A 84 39.55 -40.58 21.65
C ASP A 84 38.83 -39.25 21.42
N SER A 85 37.57 -39.14 21.82
CA SER A 85 36.84 -37.84 21.82
C SER A 85 37.45 -36.85 22.83
N ASN A 86 37.88 -37.33 24.02
CA ASN A 86 38.58 -36.47 24.98
C ASN A 86 39.91 -35.99 24.41
N LYS A 87 40.71 -36.87 23.75
CA LYS A 87 41.95 -36.48 23.05
C LYS A 87 41.71 -35.44 21.97
N VAL A 88 40.64 -35.56 21.18
CA VAL A 88 40.27 -34.57 20.16
C VAL A 88 39.97 -33.21 20.80
N LEU A 89 39.20 -33.19 21.89
CA LEU A 89 38.87 -31.95 22.57
C LEU A 89 40.07 -31.31 23.23
N GLU A 90 40.98 -32.11 23.86
CA GLU A 90 42.24 -31.65 24.41
C GLU A 90 43.16 -31.08 23.31
N LYS A 91 43.26 -31.78 22.17
CA LYS A 91 44.06 -31.32 21.05
C LYS A 91 43.48 -30.04 20.44
N ALA A 92 42.17 -29.92 20.33
CA ALA A 92 41.54 -28.68 19.87
C ALA A 92 41.85 -27.47 20.77
N VAL A 93 41.93 -27.68 22.10
CA VAL A 93 42.37 -26.65 23.05
C VAL A 93 43.86 -26.30 22.84
N ALA A 94 44.72 -27.26 22.57
CA ALA A 94 46.13 -27.01 22.28
C ALA A 94 46.32 -26.24 20.96
N ASP A 95 45.64 -26.66 19.92
CA ASP A 95 45.69 -26.04 18.60
C ASP A 95 45.15 -24.58 18.66
N SER A 96 44.10 -24.33 19.44
CA SER A 96 43.59 -22.95 19.62
C SER A 96 44.60 -22.05 20.33
N GLN A 97 45.34 -22.57 21.32
CA GLN A 97 46.41 -21.82 22.01
C GLN A 97 47.60 -21.52 21.08
N GLU A 98 47.99 -22.48 20.22
CA GLU A 98 49.00 -22.24 19.17
C GLU A 98 48.60 -21.20 18.17
N MET A 99 47.28 -21.10 17.85
CA MET A 99 46.74 -20.08 16.98
C MET A 99 46.54 -18.71 17.65
N GLY A 100 46.81 -18.61 18.97
CA GLY A 100 46.66 -17.36 19.76
C GLY A 100 45.19 -17.03 20.10
N ASP A 101 44.36 -18.02 20.20
CA ASP A 101 42.95 -17.89 20.51
C ASP A 101 42.66 -17.98 22.00
N GLU A 102 41.71 -17.21 22.50
CA GLU A 102 41.22 -17.30 23.87
C GLU A 102 40.13 -18.37 24.02
N PHE A 103 39.37 -18.62 22.94
CA PHE A 103 38.29 -19.60 22.90
C PHE A 103 38.51 -20.62 21.77
N VAL A 104 38.08 -21.86 22.01
CA VAL A 104 38.13 -22.94 21.01
C VAL A 104 36.94 -22.84 20.08
N SER A 105 37.17 -22.56 18.81
CA SER A 105 36.17 -22.49 17.75
C SER A 105 36.01 -23.81 16.99
N ILE A 106 35.15 -23.83 15.98
CA ILE A 106 34.90 -25.02 15.13
C ILE A 106 36.14 -25.47 14.38
N GLU A 107 37.01 -24.55 13.92
CA GLU A 107 38.17 -24.86 13.08
C GLU A 107 39.24 -25.67 13.83
N PRO A 108 39.71 -25.30 15.05
CA PRO A 108 40.59 -26.14 15.84
C PRO A 108 39.98 -27.53 16.13
N MET A 109 38.66 -27.60 16.35
CA MET A 109 38.01 -28.90 16.54
C MET A 109 38.04 -29.76 15.29
N LEU A 110 37.85 -29.17 14.11
CA LEU A 110 37.93 -29.87 12.83
C LEU A 110 39.35 -30.31 12.53
N LEU A 111 40.35 -29.48 12.84
CA LEU A 111 41.77 -29.80 12.71
C LEU A 111 42.20 -30.94 13.65
N ALA A 112 41.77 -30.90 14.91
CA ALA A 112 42.03 -31.93 15.89
C ALA A 112 41.42 -33.28 15.49
N LEU A 113 40.23 -33.29 14.88
CA LEU A 113 39.63 -34.50 14.34
C LEU A 113 40.46 -35.17 13.22
N LEU A 114 41.21 -34.36 12.46
CA LEU A 114 42.10 -34.87 11.41
C LEU A 114 43.42 -35.39 12.00
N GLN A 115 43.93 -34.73 13.06
CA GLN A 115 45.23 -35.06 13.67
C GLN A 115 45.19 -36.28 14.60
N VAL A 116 44.11 -36.43 15.39
CA VAL A 116 43.96 -37.55 16.33
C VAL A 116 43.59 -38.82 15.56
N ASP A 117 44.37 -39.86 15.69
CA ASP A 117 44.13 -41.15 15.01
C ASP A 117 42.77 -41.74 15.45
N SER A 118 41.83 -41.75 14.57
CA SER A 118 40.45 -42.21 14.78
C SER A 118 39.82 -42.65 13.46
N THR A 119 38.63 -43.22 13.50
CA THR A 119 37.85 -43.53 12.29
C THR A 119 37.57 -42.27 11.48
N VAL A 120 37.32 -41.16 12.15
CA VAL A 120 37.09 -39.85 11.54
C VAL A 120 38.32 -39.34 10.82
N SER A 121 39.50 -39.44 11.46
CA SER A 121 40.77 -39.05 10.85
C SER A 121 41.02 -39.79 9.53
N ARG A 122 40.67 -41.07 9.48
CA ARG A 122 40.77 -41.88 8.25
C ARG A 122 39.78 -41.44 7.19
N ILE A 123 38.49 -41.18 7.54
CA ILE A 123 37.48 -40.68 6.63
C ILE A 123 37.92 -39.35 5.99
N LEU A 124 38.43 -38.40 6.80
CA LEU A 124 38.89 -37.11 6.32
C LEU A 124 40.13 -37.22 5.41
N LYS A 125 41.10 -38.07 5.78
CA LYS A 125 42.30 -38.32 4.97
C LYS A 125 42.00 -39.00 3.65
N ASP A 126 41.09 -40.00 3.67
CA ASP A 126 40.64 -40.73 2.45
C ASP A 126 39.82 -39.79 1.52
N ALA A 127 39.12 -38.82 2.08
CA ALA A 127 38.44 -37.77 1.32
C ALA A 127 39.40 -36.72 0.73
N GLY A 128 40.71 -36.78 1.06
CA GLY A 128 41.73 -35.87 0.53
C GLY A 128 42.11 -34.70 1.45
N CYS A 129 41.65 -34.71 2.70
CA CYS A 129 42.04 -33.66 3.66
C CYS A 129 43.48 -33.91 4.16
N THR A 130 44.39 -32.98 3.92
CA THR A 130 45.72 -32.96 4.48
C THR A 130 45.81 -31.86 5.57
N GLU A 131 46.68 -32.11 6.59
CA GLU A 131 46.83 -31.16 7.69
C GLU A 131 47.31 -29.78 7.19
N GLN A 132 48.30 -29.79 6.29
CA GLN A 132 48.90 -28.55 5.76
C GLN A 132 47.88 -27.72 4.96
N GLU A 133 47.05 -28.35 4.17
CA GLU A 133 46.02 -27.66 3.37
C GLU A 133 44.87 -27.18 4.25
N MET A 134 44.51 -27.97 5.28
CA MET A 134 43.50 -27.59 6.24
C MET A 134 43.92 -26.34 7.04
N VAL A 135 45.15 -26.32 7.54
CA VAL A 135 45.71 -25.15 8.24
C VAL A 135 45.73 -23.91 7.32
N LYS A 136 46.12 -24.07 6.04
CA LYS A 136 46.04 -22.97 5.06
C LYS A 136 44.58 -22.47 4.85
N ALA A 137 43.65 -23.37 4.69
CA ALA A 137 42.26 -23.05 4.51
C ALA A 137 41.67 -22.32 5.74
N ILE A 138 42.06 -22.76 6.93
CA ILE A 138 41.69 -22.08 8.21
C ILE A 138 42.31 -20.69 8.28
N GLN A 139 43.59 -20.53 7.92
CA GLN A 139 44.25 -19.22 7.89
C GLN A 139 43.59 -18.27 6.89
N GLU A 140 43.20 -18.77 5.71
CA GLU A 140 42.43 -17.98 4.71
C GLU A 140 41.04 -17.62 5.25
N LEU A 141 40.31 -18.53 5.91
CA LEU A 141 39.02 -18.26 6.54
C LEU A 141 39.13 -17.16 7.58
N ARG A 142 40.15 -17.24 8.42
CA ARG A 142 40.37 -16.29 9.54
C ARG A 142 40.95 -14.95 9.13
N GLN A 143 41.58 -14.86 7.98
CA GLN A 143 42.23 -13.63 7.48
C GLN A 143 43.12 -12.95 8.57
N GLY A 144 43.86 -13.75 9.35
CA GLY A 144 44.72 -13.25 10.41
C GLY A 144 44.01 -12.84 11.72
N GLN A 145 42.75 -13.18 11.89
CA GLN A 145 42.01 -12.92 13.14
C GLN A 145 42.18 -14.09 14.15
N SER A 146 42.35 -13.75 15.42
CA SER A 146 42.27 -14.69 16.54
C SER A 146 40.88 -14.67 17.18
N VAL A 147 40.48 -15.80 17.73
CA VAL A 147 39.18 -16.00 18.40
C VAL A 147 39.23 -15.49 19.83
N GLN A 148 38.75 -14.27 20.06
CA GLN A 148 38.82 -13.61 21.37
C GLN A 148 37.44 -13.44 22.06
N SER A 149 36.36 -13.89 21.43
CA SER A 149 35.01 -13.86 22.01
C SER A 149 34.31 -15.20 21.79
N GLN A 150 33.35 -15.52 22.64
CA GLN A 150 32.54 -16.73 22.49
C GLN A 150 31.66 -16.72 21.23
N SER A 151 31.39 -15.55 20.64
CA SER A 151 30.59 -15.36 19.40
C SER A 151 31.45 -15.23 18.14
N ALA A 152 32.76 -15.47 18.21
CA ALA A 152 33.68 -15.22 17.09
C ALA A 152 33.37 -16.03 15.82
N ASP A 153 32.85 -17.25 15.96
CA ASP A 153 32.43 -18.07 14.80
C ASP A 153 31.33 -17.44 13.94
N ASP A 154 30.54 -16.53 14.52
CA ASP A 154 29.49 -15.81 13.78
C ASP A 154 30.05 -14.68 12.93
N ASN A 155 31.26 -14.24 13.21
CA ASN A 155 31.91 -13.12 12.53
C ASN A 155 32.56 -13.50 11.19
N TYR A 156 32.67 -14.79 10.88
CA TYR A 156 33.22 -15.25 9.60
C TYR A 156 32.21 -15.14 8.48
N GLN A 157 32.65 -14.60 7.32
CA GLN A 157 31.79 -14.36 6.17
C GLN A 157 30.57 -13.47 6.49
N ALA A 158 30.80 -12.41 7.26
CA ALA A 158 29.75 -11.49 7.72
C ALA A 158 28.99 -10.88 6.55
N LEU A 159 29.68 -10.56 5.43
CA LEU A 159 29.02 -10.05 4.23
C LEU A 159 28.04 -11.05 3.62
N SER A 160 28.37 -12.32 3.56
CA SER A 160 27.46 -13.32 3.00
C SER A 160 26.26 -13.62 3.89
N LYS A 161 26.37 -13.37 5.21
CA LYS A 161 25.29 -13.55 6.19
C LYS A 161 24.38 -12.34 6.32
N TYR A 162 24.94 -11.14 6.26
CA TYR A 162 24.23 -9.90 6.60
C TYR A 162 24.10 -8.93 5.43
N ALA A 163 24.54 -9.33 4.22
CA ALA A 163 24.41 -8.50 3.03
C ALA A 163 24.13 -9.34 1.79
N ARG A 164 23.34 -8.77 0.87
CA ARG A 164 23.01 -9.36 -0.43
C ARG A 164 23.95 -8.83 -1.51
N ASN A 165 24.52 -9.68 -2.33
CA ASN A 165 25.36 -9.25 -3.45
C ASN A 165 24.48 -8.91 -4.66
N LEU A 166 24.24 -7.62 -4.89
CA LEU A 166 23.39 -7.16 -5.98
C LEU A 166 24.01 -7.42 -7.37
N VAL A 167 25.35 -7.43 -7.49
CA VAL A 167 26.03 -7.73 -8.76
C VAL A 167 25.81 -9.21 -9.14
N ASP A 168 25.85 -10.12 -8.19
CA ASP A 168 25.57 -11.54 -8.45
C ASP A 168 24.09 -11.79 -8.74
N GLU A 169 23.18 -11.06 -8.08
CA GLU A 169 21.76 -11.09 -8.39
C GLU A 169 21.46 -10.56 -9.79
N ALA A 170 22.12 -9.46 -10.19
CA ALA A 170 22.05 -8.94 -11.56
C ALA A 170 22.54 -9.95 -12.59
N ARG A 171 23.67 -10.65 -12.33
CA ARG A 171 24.19 -11.72 -13.20
C ARG A 171 23.22 -12.88 -13.36
N LYS A 172 22.44 -13.16 -12.32
CA LYS A 172 21.41 -14.22 -12.31
C LYS A 172 20.08 -13.75 -12.90
N GLY A 173 19.94 -12.47 -13.32
CA GLY A 173 18.71 -11.91 -13.85
C GLY A 173 17.57 -11.77 -12.82
N LYS A 174 17.90 -11.67 -11.53
CA LYS A 174 16.92 -11.61 -10.46
C LYS A 174 16.46 -10.18 -10.12
N LEU A 175 17.19 -9.17 -10.58
CA LEU A 175 16.84 -7.77 -10.34
C LEU A 175 15.78 -7.29 -11.32
N ASP A 176 15.02 -6.29 -10.89
CA ASP A 176 14.05 -5.64 -11.74
C ASP A 176 14.69 -4.64 -12.68
N PRO A 177 14.19 -4.48 -13.92
CA PRO A 177 14.74 -3.50 -14.86
C PRO A 177 14.52 -2.08 -14.33
N VAL A 178 15.57 -1.27 -14.32
CA VAL A 178 15.51 0.11 -13.86
C VAL A 178 15.32 1.04 -15.04
N ILE A 179 14.26 1.83 -15.03
CA ILE A 179 13.83 2.71 -16.10
C ILE A 179 13.70 4.13 -15.58
N GLY A 180 14.09 5.13 -16.38
CA GLY A 180 13.89 6.56 -16.05
C GLY A 180 14.78 7.11 -14.93
N ARG A 181 15.84 6.40 -14.54
CA ARG A 181 16.77 6.85 -13.46
C ARG A 181 18.21 7.01 -13.92
N ASP A 182 18.39 7.29 -15.21
CA ASP A 182 19.72 7.38 -15.82
C ASP A 182 20.56 8.54 -15.28
N GLU A 183 19.93 9.68 -14.98
CA GLU A 183 20.62 10.85 -14.46
C GLU A 183 21.12 10.62 -13.03
N GLU A 184 20.29 10.06 -12.17
CA GLU A 184 20.65 9.75 -10.80
C GLU A 184 21.76 8.69 -10.75
N ILE A 185 21.63 7.60 -11.54
CA ILE A 185 22.68 6.56 -11.64
C ILE A 185 23.99 7.17 -12.14
N ARG A 186 23.96 8.02 -13.17
CA ARG A 186 25.13 8.74 -13.66
C ARG A 186 25.75 9.61 -12.58
N ARG A 187 24.92 10.29 -11.81
CA ARG A 187 25.38 11.12 -10.69
C ARG A 187 26.04 10.30 -9.59
N VAL A 188 25.46 9.15 -9.24
CA VAL A 188 26.05 8.19 -8.29
C VAL A 188 27.41 7.70 -8.80
N LEU A 189 27.53 7.31 -10.07
CA LEU A 189 28.80 6.89 -10.69
C LEU A 189 29.87 8.00 -10.64
N GLN A 190 29.49 9.25 -10.93
CA GLN A 190 30.39 10.40 -10.82
C GLN A 190 30.90 10.58 -9.39
N ILE A 191 30.02 10.47 -8.39
CA ILE A 191 30.39 10.62 -6.98
C ILE A 191 31.32 9.49 -6.56
N LEU A 192 31.02 8.24 -6.87
CA LEU A 192 31.84 7.07 -6.54
C LEU A 192 33.24 7.13 -7.16
N SER A 193 33.38 7.84 -8.27
CA SER A 193 34.66 8.03 -8.97
C SER A 193 35.50 9.19 -8.41
N ARG A 194 34.99 9.98 -7.47
CA ARG A 194 35.72 11.12 -6.86
C ARG A 194 36.83 10.65 -5.91
N ARG A 195 37.84 11.47 -5.74
CA ARG A 195 38.91 11.24 -4.77
C ARG A 195 38.45 11.44 -3.31
N THR A 196 37.59 12.42 -3.07
CA THR A 196 37.03 12.77 -1.76
C THR A 196 35.56 12.99 -1.90
N LYS A 197 34.78 12.84 -0.79
CA LYS A 197 33.32 12.87 -0.79
C LYS A 197 32.76 11.92 -1.85
N ASN A 198 33.28 10.70 -1.83
CA ASN A 198 32.99 9.66 -2.82
C ASN A 198 31.87 8.70 -2.37
N ASN A 199 31.16 9.03 -1.31
CA ASN A 199 30.01 8.28 -0.83
C ASN A 199 28.74 9.05 -1.21
N PRO A 200 27.90 8.58 -2.15
CA PRO A 200 26.59 9.17 -2.43
C PRO A 200 25.60 8.86 -1.34
N ILE A 201 24.71 9.81 -1.04
CA ILE A 201 23.52 9.57 -0.23
C ILE A 201 22.30 9.96 -1.04
N LEU A 202 21.42 8.99 -1.29
CA LEU A 202 20.17 9.14 -2.02
C LEU A 202 19.12 9.70 -1.05
N ILE A 203 18.57 10.86 -1.39
CA ILE A 203 17.58 11.56 -0.56
C ILE A 203 16.30 11.67 -1.36
N GLY A 204 15.22 11.10 -0.84
CA GLY A 204 13.90 11.14 -1.47
C GLY A 204 12.85 10.56 -0.56
N GLU A 205 11.59 10.83 -0.88
CA GLU A 205 10.46 10.29 -0.12
C GLU A 205 10.37 8.75 -0.25
N PRO A 206 9.69 8.06 0.68
CA PRO A 206 9.47 6.62 0.56
C PRO A 206 8.75 6.27 -0.75
N GLY A 207 9.19 5.20 -1.43
CA GLY A 207 8.55 4.77 -2.68
C GLY A 207 8.99 5.49 -3.95
N THR A 208 9.96 6.44 -3.89
CA THR A 208 10.48 7.13 -5.08
C THR A 208 11.52 6.32 -5.87
N GLY A 209 11.85 5.08 -5.44
CA GLY A 209 12.75 4.20 -6.17
C GLY A 209 14.24 4.37 -5.85
N LYS A 210 14.59 4.79 -4.63
CA LYS A 210 16.02 4.92 -4.19
C LYS A 210 16.78 3.60 -4.31
N THR A 211 16.20 2.50 -3.90
CA THR A 211 16.79 1.15 -3.98
C THR A 211 16.97 0.70 -5.43
N ALA A 212 16.00 1.01 -6.30
CA ALA A 212 16.07 0.70 -7.73
C ALA A 212 17.29 1.37 -8.42
N ILE A 213 17.66 2.60 -8.03
CA ILE A 213 18.86 3.27 -8.56
C ILE A 213 20.12 2.44 -8.29
N VAL A 214 20.19 1.82 -7.11
CA VAL A 214 21.35 0.99 -6.71
C VAL A 214 21.34 -0.35 -7.43
N GLU A 215 20.17 -0.94 -7.66
CA GLU A 215 19.99 -2.14 -8.48
C GLU A 215 20.37 -1.87 -9.95
N GLY A 216 19.94 -0.73 -10.50
CA GLY A 216 20.37 -0.29 -11.83
C GLY A 216 21.87 -0.06 -11.95
N LEU A 217 22.51 0.43 -10.89
CA LEU A 217 23.97 0.51 -10.83
C LEU A 217 24.60 -0.88 -10.90
N ALA A 218 24.07 -1.88 -10.19
CA ALA A 218 24.57 -3.25 -10.25
C ALA A 218 24.44 -3.85 -11.65
N GLU A 219 23.32 -3.61 -12.35
CA GLU A 219 23.14 -4.03 -13.74
C GLU A 219 24.16 -3.39 -14.67
N ARG A 220 24.42 -2.09 -14.53
CA ARG A 220 25.44 -1.41 -15.35
C ARG A 220 26.84 -1.93 -15.08
N ILE A 221 27.19 -2.29 -13.84
CA ILE A 221 28.47 -2.94 -13.52
C ILE A 221 28.58 -4.28 -14.27
N VAL A 222 27.52 -5.10 -14.27
CA VAL A 222 27.51 -6.39 -14.97
C VAL A 222 27.63 -6.23 -16.49
N ARG A 223 26.98 -5.21 -17.06
CA ARG A 223 27.06 -4.90 -18.51
C ARG A 223 28.39 -4.23 -18.90
N GLY A 224 29.18 -3.77 -17.91
CA GLY A 224 30.43 -3.04 -18.15
C GLY A 224 30.22 -1.58 -18.55
N ASP A 225 29.00 -1.04 -18.44
CA ASP A 225 28.61 0.34 -18.72
C ASP A 225 28.90 1.26 -17.54
N VAL A 226 30.09 1.20 -17.03
CA VAL A 226 30.60 1.98 -15.90
C VAL A 226 32.04 2.40 -16.14
N PRO A 227 32.54 3.45 -15.47
CA PRO A 227 33.94 3.82 -15.52
C PRO A 227 34.88 2.67 -15.16
N GLU A 228 36.07 2.63 -15.74
CA GLU A 228 37.07 1.53 -15.63
C GLU A 228 37.33 1.13 -14.17
N ASN A 229 37.41 2.12 -13.28
CA ASN A 229 37.66 1.93 -11.86
C ASN A 229 36.48 1.26 -11.09
N LEU A 230 35.32 1.08 -11.72
CA LEU A 230 34.11 0.48 -11.13
C LEU A 230 33.74 -0.87 -11.76
N LYS A 231 34.34 -1.26 -12.90
CA LYS A 231 33.94 -2.49 -13.63
C LYS A 231 34.06 -3.78 -12.82
N ASN A 232 35.05 -3.87 -11.92
CA ASN A 232 35.30 -5.08 -11.13
C ASN A 232 34.83 -4.95 -9.67
N LYS A 233 34.02 -3.92 -9.36
CA LYS A 233 33.51 -3.72 -8.01
C LYS A 233 32.33 -4.64 -7.73
N GLN A 234 32.24 -5.08 -6.48
CA GLN A 234 31.07 -5.78 -5.94
C GLN A 234 30.21 -4.77 -5.18
N LEU A 235 28.90 -4.91 -5.34
CA LEU A 235 27.92 -4.05 -4.66
C LEU A 235 27.08 -4.92 -3.74
N PHE A 236 27.20 -4.67 -2.45
CA PHE A 236 26.46 -5.40 -1.42
C PHE A 236 25.40 -4.50 -0.77
N SER A 237 24.19 -4.99 -0.64
CA SER A 237 23.11 -4.34 0.11
C SER A 237 23.06 -4.90 1.52
N LEU A 238 23.29 -4.06 2.52
CA LEU A 238 23.27 -4.43 3.94
C LEU A 238 21.84 -4.71 4.40
N ASP A 239 21.62 -5.88 4.99
CA ASP A 239 20.34 -6.26 5.58
C ASP A 239 20.32 -5.91 7.06
N MET A 240 19.66 -4.80 7.39
CA MET A 240 19.52 -4.34 8.77
C MET A 240 18.69 -5.30 9.62
N GLY A 241 17.68 -5.97 9.00
CA GLY A 241 16.86 -6.97 9.67
C GLY A 241 17.69 -8.18 10.10
N ALA A 242 18.54 -8.69 9.22
CA ALA A 242 19.43 -9.81 9.52
C ALA A 242 20.48 -9.47 10.59
N LEU A 243 20.98 -8.25 10.62
CA LEU A 243 21.93 -7.79 11.65
C LEU A 243 21.30 -7.77 13.04
N VAL A 244 20.04 -7.38 13.17
CA VAL A 244 19.32 -7.26 14.44
C VAL A 244 18.67 -8.57 14.86
N ALA A 245 18.26 -9.42 13.91
CA ALA A 245 17.58 -10.67 14.18
C ALA A 245 18.41 -11.59 15.07
N GLY A 246 17.84 -12.06 16.20
CA GLY A 246 18.49 -12.96 17.14
C GLY A 246 19.59 -12.33 18.02
N ALA A 247 19.89 -11.05 17.87
CA ALA A 247 20.80 -10.36 18.79
C ALA A 247 20.12 -10.16 20.15
N LYS A 248 20.59 -10.88 21.18
CA LYS A 248 20.04 -10.82 22.54
C LYS A 248 20.50 -9.57 23.29
N TYR A 249 21.67 -9.03 22.92
CA TYR A 249 22.30 -7.89 23.57
C TYR A 249 22.81 -6.90 22.52
N LYS A 250 22.89 -5.63 22.91
CA LYS A 250 23.38 -4.52 22.07
C LYS A 250 24.79 -4.78 21.50
N GLY A 251 25.67 -5.43 22.27
CA GLY A 251 27.04 -5.76 21.83
C GLY A 251 27.11 -6.70 20.64
N GLU A 252 26.17 -7.64 20.49
CA GLU A 252 26.16 -8.59 19.35
C GLU A 252 25.90 -7.91 18.02
N PHE A 253 24.97 -6.96 17.98
CA PHE A 253 24.73 -6.14 16.78
C PHE A 253 25.98 -5.33 16.38
N GLU A 254 26.61 -4.68 17.38
CA GLU A 254 27.84 -3.89 17.14
C GLU A 254 28.99 -4.77 16.62
N GLU A 255 29.16 -5.99 17.15
CA GLU A 255 30.17 -6.95 16.69
C GLU A 255 29.90 -7.41 15.25
N ARG A 256 28.64 -7.75 14.90
CA ARG A 256 28.24 -8.14 13.55
C ARG A 256 28.51 -7.02 12.55
N LEU A 257 28.11 -5.79 12.87
CA LEU A 257 28.37 -4.62 12.04
C LEU A 257 29.87 -4.34 11.89
N LYS A 258 30.65 -4.44 12.97
CA LYS A 258 32.11 -4.31 12.93
C LYS A 258 32.75 -5.37 12.03
N SER A 259 32.24 -6.60 12.05
CA SER A 259 32.73 -7.68 11.20
C SER A 259 32.46 -7.43 9.73
N VAL A 260 31.23 -6.99 9.37
CA VAL A 260 30.90 -6.55 8.02
C VAL A 260 31.83 -5.43 7.55
N ILE A 261 32.02 -4.40 8.35
CA ILE A 261 32.88 -3.26 8.00
C ILE A 261 34.34 -3.68 7.83
N LYS A 262 34.86 -4.55 8.71
CA LYS A 262 36.20 -5.10 8.56
C LYS A 262 36.37 -5.85 7.24
N GLU A 263 35.43 -6.71 6.89
CA GLU A 263 35.47 -7.48 5.64
C GLU A 263 35.42 -6.55 4.42
N VAL A 264 34.58 -5.50 4.43
CA VAL A 264 34.54 -4.48 3.37
C VAL A 264 35.85 -3.69 3.26
N THR A 265 36.45 -3.32 4.40
CA THR A 265 37.71 -2.54 4.41
C THR A 265 38.90 -3.38 3.97
N HIS A 266 38.95 -4.68 4.31
CA HIS A 266 40.01 -5.60 3.85
C HIS A 266 39.94 -5.89 2.35
N ALA A 267 38.80 -5.69 1.72
CA ALA A 267 38.65 -5.77 0.27
C ALA A 267 39.26 -4.61 -0.51
N GLU A 268 40.00 -3.71 0.16
CA GLU A 268 40.77 -2.59 -0.42
C GLU A 268 39.94 -1.75 -1.42
N GLY A 269 38.69 -1.48 -1.08
CA GLY A 269 37.75 -0.69 -1.88
C GLY A 269 37.17 -1.42 -3.11
N ASN A 270 37.33 -2.75 -3.19
CA ASN A 270 36.64 -3.55 -4.22
C ASN A 270 35.16 -3.79 -3.92
N ILE A 271 34.73 -3.49 -2.71
CA ILE A 271 33.34 -3.62 -2.27
C ILE A 271 32.75 -2.24 -2.03
N ILE A 272 31.54 -2.04 -2.53
CA ILE A 272 30.68 -0.89 -2.26
C ILE A 272 29.50 -1.40 -1.43
N LEU A 273 29.28 -0.77 -0.28
CA LEU A 273 28.20 -1.16 0.63
C LEU A 273 27.01 -0.22 0.46
N PHE A 274 25.88 -0.75 0.06
CA PHE A 274 24.61 -0.02 0.08
C PHE A 274 23.91 -0.20 1.43
N ILE A 275 23.51 0.91 2.02
CA ILE A 275 22.81 0.95 3.32
C ILE A 275 21.53 1.72 3.12
N ASP A 276 20.43 0.95 3.04
CA ASP A 276 19.10 1.56 3.02
C ASP A 276 18.73 2.05 4.42
N GLU A 277 17.90 3.09 4.49
CA GLU A 277 17.53 3.74 5.75
C GLU A 277 18.76 4.03 6.66
N ILE A 278 19.85 4.53 6.05
CA ILE A 278 21.14 4.75 6.75
C ILE A 278 21.00 5.59 8.04
N HIS A 279 19.94 6.38 8.16
CA HIS A 279 19.61 7.15 9.34
C HIS A 279 19.38 6.27 10.58
N THR A 280 18.94 5.02 10.40
CA THR A 280 18.75 4.06 11.49
C THR A 280 20.07 3.75 12.22
N LEU A 281 21.19 3.75 11.49
CA LEU A 281 22.54 3.57 12.04
C LEU A 281 23.10 4.84 12.68
N VAL A 282 22.61 6.02 12.26
CA VAL A 282 23.14 7.32 12.69
C VAL A 282 22.30 7.92 13.82
N GLY A 283 21.00 7.68 13.80
CA GLY A 283 20.03 8.36 14.67
C GLY A 283 19.66 7.63 15.97
N ALA A 284 20.12 6.43 16.14
CA ALA A 284 19.75 5.58 17.27
C ALA A 284 20.33 6.04 18.65
N GLY A 285 20.98 7.20 18.72
CA GLY A 285 21.68 7.71 19.90
C GLY A 285 20.88 8.60 20.87
N GLY A 286 19.57 8.76 20.73
CA GLY A 286 18.77 9.73 21.52
C GLY A 286 18.04 9.22 22.77
N GLY A 287 18.10 7.94 23.11
CA GLY A 287 17.52 7.37 24.33
C GLY A 287 18.49 6.47 25.08
N GLU A 288 18.33 6.30 26.39
CA GLU A 288 19.10 5.33 27.17
C GLU A 288 18.91 3.92 26.55
N GLY A 289 19.92 3.47 25.78
CA GLY A 289 19.91 2.16 25.11
C GLY A 289 19.96 2.19 23.59
N ALA A 290 19.99 3.36 22.94
CA ALA A 290 20.03 3.47 21.47
C ALA A 290 21.41 3.12 20.88
N MET A 291 21.42 2.44 19.72
CA MET A 291 22.61 1.94 19.04
C MET A 291 23.43 3.09 18.46
N ASP A 292 24.68 3.25 18.87
CA ASP A 292 25.61 4.23 18.29
C ASP A 292 26.47 3.59 17.19
N ALA A 293 25.81 3.02 16.19
CA ALA A 293 26.49 2.42 15.04
C ALA A 293 27.25 3.47 14.20
N ALA A 294 26.90 4.75 14.34
CA ALA A 294 27.61 5.84 13.69
C ALA A 294 29.08 5.88 14.09
N ASN A 295 29.39 5.61 15.35
CA ASN A 295 30.78 5.60 15.83
C ASN A 295 31.60 4.45 15.25
N ILE A 296 30.99 3.40 14.75
CA ILE A 296 31.66 2.29 14.06
C ILE A 296 31.96 2.68 12.61
N LEU A 297 31.01 3.35 11.94
CA LEU A 297 31.14 3.77 10.53
C LEU A 297 32.10 4.96 10.33
N LYS A 298 32.04 5.95 11.23
CA LYS A 298 32.80 7.21 11.11
C LYS A 298 34.29 7.02 10.89
N PRO A 299 35.02 6.15 11.60
CA PRO A 299 36.46 5.96 11.38
C PRO A 299 36.78 5.41 9.99
N ALA A 300 36.07 4.40 9.52
CA ALA A 300 36.27 3.79 8.20
C ALA A 300 35.93 4.76 7.06
N LEU A 301 34.85 5.52 7.20
CA LEU A 301 34.49 6.60 6.26
C LEU A 301 35.51 7.74 6.30
N ALA A 302 36.04 8.07 7.48
CA ALA A 302 37.01 9.15 7.63
C ALA A 302 38.34 8.84 6.96
N ARG A 303 38.78 7.59 7.02
CA ARG A 303 40.02 7.13 6.35
C ARG A 303 39.82 6.84 4.87
N GLY A 304 38.59 6.83 4.37
CA GLY A 304 38.26 6.47 2.99
C GLY A 304 38.40 4.98 2.67
N GLU A 305 38.43 4.15 3.72
CA GLU A 305 38.52 2.69 3.64
C GLU A 305 37.19 2.06 3.28
N LEU A 306 36.07 2.70 3.71
CA LEU A 306 34.72 2.28 3.39
C LEU A 306 34.15 3.12 2.25
N ARG A 307 33.66 2.46 1.21
CA ARG A 307 32.81 3.04 0.16
C ARG A 307 31.37 2.64 0.42
N ALA A 308 30.52 3.62 0.59
CA ALA A 308 29.12 3.39 0.92
C ALA A 308 28.19 4.24 0.06
N ILE A 309 27.03 3.68 -0.27
CA ILE A 309 25.88 4.39 -0.81
C ILE A 309 24.82 4.37 0.30
N GLY A 310 24.38 5.54 0.75
CA GLY A 310 23.28 5.63 1.72
C GLY A 310 21.99 5.96 1.03
N ALA A 311 20.84 5.55 1.62
CA ALA A 311 19.52 6.03 1.23
C ALA A 311 18.76 6.49 2.48
N THR A 312 18.02 7.60 2.37
CA THR A 312 17.23 8.17 3.47
C THR A 312 16.16 9.14 2.95
N THR A 313 15.27 9.60 3.82
CA THR A 313 14.35 10.69 3.48
C THR A 313 14.97 12.06 3.77
N LEU A 314 14.37 13.13 3.22
CA LEU A 314 14.85 14.49 3.45
C LEU A 314 14.78 14.89 4.93
N ASN A 315 13.69 14.56 5.58
CA ASN A 315 13.48 14.87 7.01
C ASN A 315 14.53 14.20 7.91
N GLU A 316 14.83 12.94 7.62
CA GLU A 316 15.82 12.16 8.37
C GLU A 316 17.25 12.61 8.08
N TYR A 317 17.52 12.98 6.82
CA TYR A 317 18.80 13.58 6.46
C TYR A 317 19.06 14.87 7.26
N GLN A 318 18.11 15.79 7.29
CA GLN A 318 18.19 17.02 8.07
C GLN A 318 18.34 16.77 9.56
N LYS A 319 17.60 15.79 10.09
CA LYS A 319 17.60 15.48 11.51
C LYS A 319 18.89 14.84 11.99
N TYR A 320 19.50 13.96 11.19
CA TYR A 320 20.61 13.09 11.62
C TYR A 320 21.93 13.38 10.93
N PHE A 321 21.94 13.73 9.62
CA PHE A 321 23.18 13.94 8.86
C PHE A 321 23.65 15.38 8.86
N GLU A 322 22.79 16.36 8.67
CA GLU A 322 23.17 17.78 8.67
C GLU A 322 23.71 18.24 10.03
N LYS A 323 23.26 17.63 11.10
CA LYS A 323 23.74 17.91 12.47
C LYS A 323 25.11 17.32 12.74
N ASP A 324 25.50 16.26 12.04
CA ASP A 324 26.79 15.60 12.17
C ASP A 324 27.76 16.02 11.07
N LYS A 325 28.53 17.07 11.34
CA LYS A 325 29.50 17.64 10.36
C LYS A 325 30.55 16.64 9.87
N ALA A 326 30.80 15.54 10.60
CA ALA A 326 31.74 14.52 10.18
C ALA A 326 31.17 13.65 9.06
N LEU A 327 29.89 13.29 9.15
CA LEU A 327 29.17 12.57 8.10
C LEU A 327 28.85 13.45 6.91
N GLU A 328 28.35 14.67 7.11
CA GLU A 328 28.05 15.65 6.06
C GLU A 328 29.24 15.88 5.10
N ARG A 329 30.47 15.92 5.66
CA ARG A 329 31.68 16.09 4.86
C ARG A 329 32.10 14.85 4.07
N ARG A 330 31.49 13.68 4.32
CA ARG A 330 31.86 12.39 3.69
C ARG A 330 30.86 11.93 2.67
N PHE A 331 29.61 12.34 2.82
CA PHE A 331 28.55 12.03 1.89
C PHE A 331 28.29 13.19 0.91
N GLN A 332 27.89 12.84 -0.30
CA GLN A 332 27.41 13.78 -1.31
C GLN A 332 25.95 13.45 -1.64
N THR A 333 25.10 14.43 -1.50
CA THR A 333 23.66 14.27 -1.73
C THR A 333 23.31 14.06 -3.20
N VAL A 334 22.37 13.16 -3.45
CA VAL A 334 21.70 12.93 -4.73
C VAL A 334 20.22 12.95 -4.44
N MET A 335 19.50 13.95 -4.95
CA MET A 335 18.05 14.01 -4.81
C MET A 335 17.40 12.99 -5.71
N VAL A 336 16.38 12.32 -5.19
CA VAL A 336 15.57 11.32 -5.89
C VAL A 336 14.13 11.78 -5.80
N ASP A 337 13.73 12.55 -6.79
CA ASP A 337 12.38 13.09 -6.86
C ASP A 337 11.38 12.05 -7.36
N GLU A 338 10.09 12.30 -7.11
CA GLU A 338 9.00 11.52 -7.67
C GLU A 338 9.07 11.61 -9.20
N PRO A 339 8.99 10.48 -9.95
CA PRO A 339 8.97 10.51 -11.41
C PRO A 339 7.72 11.22 -11.91
N ASP A 340 7.80 11.84 -13.07
CA ASP A 340 6.62 12.39 -13.72
C ASP A 340 5.68 11.28 -14.26
N GLU A 341 4.48 11.68 -14.74
CA GLU A 341 3.48 10.73 -15.24
C GLU A 341 4.03 9.85 -16.38
N ALA A 342 4.79 10.43 -17.30
CA ALA A 342 5.32 9.72 -18.47
C ALA A 342 6.40 8.70 -18.07
N ASP A 343 7.30 9.09 -17.18
CA ASP A 343 8.34 8.22 -16.63
C ASP A 343 7.74 7.10 -15.79
N ALA A 344 6.74 7.41 -14.94
CA ALA A 344 6.04 6.41 -14.14
C ALA A 344 5.33 5.37 -15.02
N ILE A 345 4.64 5.78 -16.10
CA ILE A 345 4.02 4.86 -17.05
C ILE A 345 5.10 3.97 -17.71
N SER A 346 6.23 4.55 -18.08
CA SER A 346 7.35 3.81 -18.68
C SER A 346 7.93 2.78 -17.72
N ILE A 347 8.04 3.10 -16.43
CA ILE A 347 8.47 2.19 -15.37
C ILE A 347 7.49 1.02 -15.25
N LEU A 348 6.18 1.29 -15.17
CA LEU A 348 5.17 0.23 -15.07
C LEU A 348 5.17 -0.69 -16.29
N ARG A 349 5.31 -0.13 -17.49
CA ARG A 349 5.46 -0.91 -18.74
C ARG A 349 6.66 -1.85 -18.71
N GLY A 350 7.77 -1.39 -18.13
CA GLY A 350 8.98 -2.22 -17.99
C GLY A 350 8.87 -3.32 -16.94
N LEU A 351 8.09 -3.09 -15.90
CA LEU A 351 7.83 -4.07 -14.84
C LEU A 351 6.70 -5.04 -15.18
N LYS A 352 5.81 -4.65 -16.09
CA LYS A 352 4.60 -5.36 -16.48
C LYS A 352 4.82 -6.87 -16.70
N GLU A 353 5.81 -7.25 -17.53
CA GLU A 353 6.08 -8.66 -17.88
C GLU A 353 6.40 -9.51 -16.63
N LYS A 354 7.11 -8.96 -15.64
CA LYS A 354 7.43 -9.66 -14.39
C LYS A 354 6.20 -9.89 -13.52
N TYR A 355 5.32 -8.88 -13.40
CA TYR A 355 4.07 -9.01 -12.65
C TYR A 355 3.08 -9.94 -13.35
N GLU A 356 2.99 -9.88 -14.68
CA GLU A 356 2.21 -10.84 -15.49
C GLU A 356 2.66 -12.28 -15.24
N ASN A 357 3.96 -12.53 -15.21
CA ASN A 357 4.53 -13.84 -14.95
C ASN A 357 4.32 -14.31 -13.51
N HIS A 358 4.45 -13.39 -12.54
CA HIS A 358 4.24 -13.73 -11.12
C HIS A 358 2.78 -14.10 -10.83
N HIS A 359 1.84 -13.27 -11.28
CA HIS A 359 0.40 -13.48 -11.02
C HIS A 359 -0.27 -14.38 -12.06
N LYS A 360 0.43 -14.68 -13.15
CA LYS A 360 -0.10 -15.47 -14.28
C LYS A 360 -1.37 -14.85 -14.88
N VAL A 361 -1.40 -13.55 -15.00
CA VAL A 361 -2.46 -12.75 -15.63
C VAL A 361 -1.85 -11.81 -16.65
N ARG A 362 -2.64 -11.32 -17.58
CA ARG A 362 -2.24 -10.27 -18.50
C ARG A 362 -2.62 -8.90 -17.94
N ILE A 363 -1.74 -7.92 -18.07
CA ILE A 363 -2.01 -6.53 -17.67
C ILE A 363 -2.13 -5.71 -18.94
N THR A 364 -3.22 -4.97 -19.13
CA THR A 364 -3.38 -4.12 -20.30
C THR A 364 -2.53 -2.85 -20.17
N ASP A 365 -2.22 -2.21 -21.29
CA ASP A 365 -1.51 -0.92 -21.25
C ASP A 365 -2.37 0.17 -20.59
N ASP A 366 -3.67 0.13 -20.85
CA ASP A 366 -4.64 1.03 -20.22
C ASP A 366 -4.67 0.87 -18.68
N ALA A 367 -4.46 -0.35 -18.17
CA ALA A 367 -4.32 -0.57 -16.73
C ALA A 367 -3.06 0.10 -16.16
N CYS A 368 -1.93 0.02 -16.86
CA CYS A 368 -0.70 0.71 -16.45
C CYS A 368 -0.89 2.23 -16.42
N ILE A 369 -1.50 2.78 -17.47
CA ILE A 369 -1.82 4.22 -17.55
C ILE A 369 -2.80 4.61 -16.44
N ALA A 370 -3.86 3.81 -16.22
CA ALA A 370 -4.83 4.04 -15.16
C ALA A 370 -4.18 3.98 -13.76
N ALA A 371 -3.29 3.02 -13.51
CA ALA A 371 -2.59 2.89 -12.23
C ALA A 371 -1.80 4.16 -11.88
N VAL A 372 -1.08 4.74 -12.85
CA VAL A 372 -0.35 5.99 -12.63
C VAL A 372 -1.32 7.15 -12.43
N LYS A 373 -2.23 7.39 -13.36
CA LYS A 373 -3.15 8.55 -13.32
C LYS A 373 -4.07 8.54 -12.10
N LEU A 374 -4.64 7.38 -11.78
CA LEU A 374 -5.55 7.26 -10.65
C LEU A 374 -4.79 7.35 -9.31
N SER A 375 -3.58 6.76 -9.23
CA SER A 375 -2.78 6.88 -8.02
C SER A 375 -2.28 8.30 -7.78
N GLU A 376 -1.86 9.01 -8.81
CA GLU A 376 -1.45 10.42 -8.70
C GLU A 376 -2.61 11.30 -8.23
N ARG A 377 -3.80 11.07 -8.79
CA ARG A 377 -4.99 11.88 -8.53
C ARG A 377 -5.63 11.56 -7.17
N TYR A 378 -5.69 10.27 -6.77
CA TYR A 378 -6.51 9.82 -5.65
C TYR A 378 -5.72 9.38 -4.42
N ILE A 379 -4.42 9.08 -4.56
CA ILE A 379 -3.55 8.63 -3.47
C ILE A 379 -2.47 9.69 -3.23
N SER A 380 -2.70 10.55 -2.24
CA SER A 380 -1.84 11.70 -1.93
C SER A 380 -0.81 11.45 -0.82
N ASP A 381 -0.94 10.35 -0.10
CA ASP A 381 -0.08 9.99 1.05
C ASP A 381 1.08 9.06 0.68
N ARG A 382 1.18 8.67 -0.60
CA ARG A 382 2.24 7.84 -1.17
C ARG A 382 2.78 8.46 -2.45
N PHE A 383 3.96 8.04 -2.88
CA PHE A 383 4.68 8.60 -4.02
C PHE A 383 4.79 7.60 -5.19
N LEU A 384 4.87 8.14 -6.41
CA LEU A 384 5.20 7.37 -7.60
C LEU A 384 6.69 6.95 -7.56
N PRO A 385 7.04 5.81 -8.17
CA PRO A 385 6.16 4.85 -8.88
C PRO A 385 5.49 3.83 -7.96
N ASP A 386 5.89 3.74 -6.70
CA ASP A 386 5.52 2.66 -5.76
C ASP A 386 3.99 2.50 -5.63
N LYS A 387 3.26 3.62 -5.41
CA LYS A 387 1.79 3.57 -5.29
C LYS A 387 1.09 3.01 -6.54
N ALA A 388 1.64 3.26 -7.73
CA ALA A 388 1.08 2.75 -8.98
C ALA A 388 1.46 1.28 -9.22
N ILE A 389 2.65 0.87 -8.80
CA ILE A 389 3.11 -0.53 -8.81
C ILE A 389 2.23 -1.36 -7.87
N ASP A 390 1.99 -0.88 -6.65
CA ASP A 390 1.14 -1.55 -5.67
C ASP A 390 -0.29 -1.75 -6.19
N LEU A 391 -0.87 -0.73 -6.87
CA LEU A 391 -2.19 -0.88 -7.49
C LEU A 391 -2.22 -1.96 -8.56
N MET A 392 -1.19 -2.00 -9.41
CA MET A 392 -1.05 -3.01 -10.45
C MET A 392 -0.88 -4.40 -9.85
N ASP A 393 -0.07 -4.53 -8.81
CA ASP A 393 0.19 -5.78 -8.09
C ASP A 393 -1.09 -6.31 -7.42
N GLU A 394 -1.82 -5.44 -6.67
CA GLU A 394 -3.06 -5.83 -6.00
C GLU A 394 -4.16 -6.20 -6.99
N ALA A 395 -4.32 -5.44 -8.09
CA ALA A 395 -5.30 -5.77 -9.12
C ALA A 395 -4.98 -7.12 -9.80
N ALA A 396 -3.71 -7.38 -10.09
CA ALA A 396 -3.25 -8.65 -10.64
C ALA A 396 -3.44 -9.82 -9.65
N ALA A 397 -3.15 -9.60 -8.37
CA ALA A 397 -3.36 -10.58 -7.31
C ALA A 397 -4.86 -10.90 -7.14
N LYS A 398 -5.73 -9.88 -7.17
CA LYS A 398 -7.18 -10.04 -7.11
C LYS A 398 -7.70 -10.87 -8.27
N LEU A 399 -7.32 -10.51 -9.51
CA LEU A 399 -7.75 -11.24 -10.71
C LEU A 399 -7.27 -12.70 -10.68
N ARG A 400 -6.04 -12.95 -10.21
CA ARG A 400 -5.54 -14.31 -10.01
C ARG A 400 -6.42 -15.09 -9.02
N MET A 401 -6.80 -14.47 -7.90
CA MET A 401 -7.65 -15.11 -6.90
C MET A 401 -9.05 -15.40 -7.47
N GLU A 402 -9.64 -14.48 -8.21
CA GLU A 402 -10.93 -14.67 -8.90
C GLU A 402 -10.87 -15.79 -9.92
N ARG A 403 -9.79 -15.87 -10.69
CA ARG A 403 -9.58 -16.95 -11.66
C ARG A 403 -9.44 -18.33 -11.02
N ASP A 404 -8.72 -18.40 -9.89
CA ASP A 404 -8.45 -19.66 -9.19
C ASP A 404 -9.66 -20.11 -8.36
N SER A 405 -10.59 -19.19 -8.04
CA SER A 405 -11.85 -19.44 -7.32
C SER A 405 -13.00 -19.82 -8.27
N GLU A 406 -14.06 -20.38 -7.72
CA GLU A 406 -15.32 -20.55 -8.46
C GLU A 406 -15.94 -19.17 -8.72
N PRO A 407 -16.48 -18.90 -9.95
CA PRO A 407 -17.17 -17.65 -10.26
C PRO A 407 -18.35 -17.39 -9.31
N GLU A 408 -18.61 -16.11 -9.03
CA GLU A 408 -19.67 -15.70 -8.09
C GLU A 408 -21.05 -16.27 -8.48
N GLU A 409 -21.37 -16.29 -9.75
CA GLU A 409 -22.60 -16.87 -10.30
C GLU A 409 -22.72 -18.38 -10.01
N LEU A 410 -21.62 -19.13 -10.10
CA LEU A 410 -21.60 -20.56 -9.80
C LEU A 410 -21.70 -20.80 -8.28
N ASP A 411 -21.04 -19.97 -7.48
CA ASP A 411 -21.13 -20.05 -6.02
C ASP A 411 -22.54 -19.71 -5.52
N GLU A 412 -23.21 -18.70 -6.11
CA GLU A 412 -24.62 -18.40 -5.80
C GLU A 412 -25.56 -19.56 -6.12
N ILE A 413 -25.41 -20.16 -7.31
CA ILE A 413 -26.21 -21.32 -7.73
C ILE A 413 -25.96 -22.47 -6.75
N THR A 414 -24.70 -22.73 -6.38
CA THR A 414 -24.31 -23.81 -5.47
C THR A 414 -24.87 -23.59 -4.06
N ARG A 415 -24.83 -22.34 -3.55
CA ARG A 415 -25.43 -21.99 -2.24
C ARG A 415 -26.94 -22.17 -2.25
N LYS A 416 -27.60 -21.68 -3.29
CA LYS A 416 -29.06 -21.79 -3.44
C LYS A 416 -29.49 -23.24 -3.54
N LEU A 417 -28.74 -24.06 -4.26
CA LEU A 417 -28.94 -25.48 -4.37
C LEU A 417 -28.82 -26.17 -3.01
N LYS A 418 -27.77 -25.90 -2.24
CA LYS A 418 -27.61 -26.40 -0.87
C LYS A 418 -28.79 -25.99 0.04
N GLN A 419 -29.24 -24.75 -0.08
CA GLN A 419 -30.38 -24.25 0.70
C GLN A 419 -31.66 -25.01 0.38
N LEU A 420 -31.98 -25.20 -0.90
CA LEU A 420 -33.16 -25.98 -1.31
C LEU A 420 -33.06 -27.47 -0.94
N GLU A 421 -31.86 -28.06 -1.01
CA GLU A 421 -31.65 -29.44 -0.53
C GLU A 421 -31.89 -29.58 0.97
N ILE A 422 -31.45 -28.59 1.79
CA ILE A 422 -31.74 -28.58 3.23
C ILE A 422 -33.23 -28.41 3.50
N GLU A 423 -33.88 -27.51 2.77
CA GLU A 423 -35.33 -27.27 2.89
C GLU A 423 -36.14 -28.52 2.50
N ARG A 424 -35.74 -29.20 1.41
CA ARG A 424 -36.37 -30.46 1.01
C ARG A 424 -36.25 -31.52 2.09
N GLU A 425 -35.07 -31.70 2.72
CA GLU A 425 -34.90 -32.68 3.80
C GLU A 425 -35.70 -32.31 5.06
N ALA A 426 -35.90 -31.03 5.33
CA ALA A 426 -36.76 -30.58 6.42
C ALA A 426 -38.22 -30.87 6.16
N ILE A 427 -38.73 -30.52 4.97
CA ILE A 427 -40.14 -30.75 4.57
C ILE A 427 -40.46 -32.25 4.42
N LYS A 428 -39.48 -33.07 4.00
CA LYS A 428 -39.64 -34.50 3.94
C LYS A 428 -39.98 -35.12 5.31
N ARG A 429 -39.51 -34.49 6.38
CA ARG A 429 -39.88 -34.92 7.77
C ARG A 429 -41.30 -34.50 8.16
N GLU A 430 -41.84 -33.48 7.49
CA GLU A 430 -43.19 -32.93 7.73
C GLU A 430 -44.26 -33.63 6.87
N GLY A 431 -43.86 -34.31 5.77
CA GLY A 431 -44.73 -35.14 4.95
C GLY A 431 -45.57 -34.41 3.91
N ASP A 432 -45.20 -33.20 3.49
CA ASP A 432 -45.86 -32.40 2.45
C ASP A 432 -45.34 -32.79 1.04
N GLU A 433 -46.00 -33.81 0.44
CA GLU A 433 -45.61 -34.40 -0.85
C GLU A 433 -45.64 -33.39 -2.03
N ASP A 434 -46.57 -32.43 -2.03
CA ASP A 434 -46.70 -31.45 -3.13
C ASP A 434 -45.56 -30.43 -3.14
N LYS A 435 -45.14 -29.94 -1.97
CA LYS A 435 -43.97 -29.09 -1.83
C LYS A 435 -42.69 -29.83 -2.15
N ILE A 436 -42.54 -31.08 -1.78
CA ILE A 436 -41.38 -31.91 -2.13
C ILE A 436 -41.23 -32.04 -3.64
N LYS A 437 -42.33 -32.29 -4.37
CA LYS A 437 -42.28 -32.36 -5.83
C LYS A 437 -41.87 -31.05 -6.49
N GLN A 438 -42.35 -29.91 -5.92
CA GLN A 438 -41.97 -28.61 -6.44
C GLN A 438 -40.47 -28.35 -6.18
N LEU A 439 -39.97 -28.61 -4.98
CA LEU A 439 -38.56 -28.46 -4.63
C LEU A 439 -37.65 -29.41 -5.44
N ASP A 440 -38.07 -30.65 -5.68
CA ASP A 440 -37.32 -31.58 -6.52
C ASP A 440 -37.19 -31.06 -7.97
N LYS A 441 -38.21 -30.38 -8.48
CA LYS A 441 -38.16 -29.76 -9.80
C LYS A 441 -37.20 -28.58 -9.82
N ASP A 442 -37.29 -27.69 -8.84
CA ASP A 442 -36.43 -26.52 -8.71
C ASP A 442 -34.96 -26.92 -8.51
N ILE A 443 -34.72 -27.97 -7.69
CA ILE A 443 -33.37 -28.54 -7.50
C ILE A 443 -32.84 -29.15 -8.79
N ALA A 444 -33.68 -29.87 -9.58
CA ALA A 444 -33.24 -30.46 -10.82
C ALA A 444 -32.87 -29.39 -11.86
N GLU A 445 -33.68 -28.32 -11.99
CA GLU A 445 -33.39 -27.19 -12.89
C GLU A 445 -32.10 -26.46 -12.47
N LEU A 446 -31.90 -26.25 -11.18
CA LEU A 446 -30.68 -25.61 -10.68
C LEU A 446 -29.43 -26.50 -10.82
N LYS A 447 -29.56 -27.81 -10.66
CA LYS A 447 -28.47 -28.77 -10.90
C LYS A 447 -28.04 -28.80 -12.37
N GLU A 448 -28.99 -28.74 -13.28
CA GLU A 448 -28.68 -28.66 -14.72
C GLU A 448 -27.94 -27.37 -15.05
N LYS A 449 -28.39 -26.24 -14.50
CA LYS A 449 -27.68 -24.96 -14.64
C LYS A 449 -26.28 -25.01 -14.02
N GLU A 450 -26.16 -25.50 -12.81
CA GLU A 450 -24.86 -25.64 -12.11
C GLU A 450 -23.90 -26.49 -12.94
N HIS A 451 -24.36 -27.61 -13.46
CA HIS A 451 -23.54 -28.50 -14.27
C HIS A 451 -23.09 -27.85 -15.60
N SER A 452 -23.99 -27.12 -16.24
CA SER A 452 -23.67 -26.35 -17.47
C SER A 452 -22.63 -25.25 -17.22
N TYR A 453 -22.83 -24.47 -16.14
CA TYR A 453 -21.91 -23.39 -15.77
C TYR A 453 -20.54 -23.96 -15.35
N ARG A 454 -20.51 -25.01 -14.57
CA ARG A 454 -19.27 -25.70 -14.15
C ARG A 454 -18.49 -26.24 -15.33
N ALA A 455 -19.16 -26.88 -16.27
CA ALA A 455 -18.52 -27.41 -17.47
C ALA A 455 -17.91 -26.30 -18.36
N LYS A 456 -18.61 -25.17 -18.49
CA LYS A 456 -18.11 -23.99 -19.21
C LYS A 456 -16.88 -23.41 -18.50
N TRP A 457 -16.97 -23.21 -17.18
CA TRP A 457 -15.87 -22.69 -16.38
C TRP A 457 -14.62 -23.60 -16.42
N GLU A 458 -14.79 -24.93 -16.28
CA GLU A 458 -13.69 -25.87 -16.36
C GLU A 458 -13.01 -25.88 -17.73
N ALA A 459 -13.80 -25.73 -18.81
CA ALA A 459 -13.26 -25.64 -20.16
C ALA A 459 -12.44 -24.36 -20.35
N GLU A 460 -12.97 -23.19 -19.94
CA GLU A 460 -12.26 -21.92 -20.00
C GLU A 460 -10.98 -21.96 -19.14
N LYS A 461 -11.08 -22.43 -17.89
CA LYS A 461 -9.94 -22.58 -16.98
C LYS A 461 -8.85 -23.50 -17.54
N GLY A 462 -9.24 -24.57 -18.24
CA GLY A 462 -8.31 -25.48 -18.91
C GLY A 462 -7.50 -24.79 -20.01
N LEU A 463 -8.13 -23.99 -20.84
CA LEU A 463 -7.47 -23.22 -21.90
C LEU A 463 -6.54 -22.14 -21.32
N VAL A 464 -7.00 -21.43 -20.28
CA VAL A 464 -6.19 -20.41 -19.58
C VAL A 464 -4.94 -21.03 -18.95
N ASN A 465 -5.07 -22.16 -18.28
CA ASN A 465 -3.93 -22.85 -17.68
C ASN A 465 -2.91 -23.30 -18.74
N LYS A 466 -3.35 -23.71 -19.93
CA LYS A 466 -2.45 -24.08 -21.01
C LYS A 466 -1.68 -22.89 -21.56
N ILE A 467 -2.34 -21.74 -21.76
CA ILE A 467 -1.66 -20.48 -22.12
C ILE A 467 -0.58 -20.12 -21.10
N GLN A 468 -0.86 -20.31 -19.81
CA GLN A 468 0.09 -20.02 -18.74
C GLN A 468 1.30 -20.95 -18.74
N GLN A 469 1.10 -22.25 -18.97
CA GLN A 469 2.21 -23.21 -19.09
C GLN A 469 3.11 -22.86 -20.27
N ASP A 470 2.52 -22.48 -21.40
CA ASP A 470 3.28 -22.09 -22.58
C ASP A 470 4.07 -20.80 -22.36
N LYS A 471 3.47 -19.79 -21.69
CA LYS A 471 4.18 -18.56 -21.29
C LYS A 471 5.36 -18.85 -20.36
N GLN A 472 5.19 -19.71 -19.37
CA GLN A 472 6.27 -20.09 -18.45
C GLN A 472 7.40 -20.83 -19.18
N THR A 473 7.06 -21.63 -20.16
CA THR A 473 8.05 -22.33 -21.01
C THR A 473 8.81 -21.32 -21.88
N ILE A 474 8.14 -20.32 -22.42
CA ILE A 474 8.76 -19.21 -23.17
C ILE A 474 9.77 -18.46 -22.29
N GLU A 475 9.43 -18.15 -21.05
CA GLU A 475 10.34 -17.45 -20.11
C GLU A 475 11.60 -18.27 -19.82
N ASN A 476 11.43 -19.55 -19.51
CA ASN A 476 12.56 -20.45 -19.31
C ASN A 476 13.46 -20.54 -20.56
N LEU A 477 12.87 -20.59 -21.74
CA LEU A 477 13.61 -20.62 -23.01
C LEU A 477 14.29 -19.27 -23.30
N LYS A 478 13.70 -18.15 -22.98
CA LYS A 478 14.35 -16.82 -23.07
C LYS A 478 15.59 -16.79 -22.18
N PHE A 479 15.47 -17.23 -20.95
CA PHE A 479 16.60 -17.30 -20.01
C PHE A 479 17.72 -18.26 -20.50
N GLU A 480 17.35 -19.42 -21.05
CA GLU A 480 18.32 -20.32 -21.67
C GLU A 480 19.02 -19.68 -22.89
N ALA A 481 18.29 -18.96 -23.71
CA ALA A 481 18.85 -18.25 -24.87
C ALA A 481 19.86 -17.18 -24.45
N GLU A 482 19.53 -16.38 -23.45
CA GLU A 482 20.45 -15.37 -22.88
C GLU A 482 21.72 -16.01 -22.28
N LYS A 483 21.57 -17.12 -21.59
CA LYS A 483 22.69 -17.88 -21.05
C LYS A 483 23.58 -18.42 -22.18
N ALA A 484 22.98 -19.03 -23.19
CA ALA A 484 23.70 -19.53 -24.36
C ALA A 484 24.39 -18.41 -25.17
N GLU A 485 23.80 -17.22 -25.23
CA GLU A 485 24.38 -16.06 -25.90
C GLU A 485 25.62 -15.55 -25.13
N ARG A 486 25.58 -15.54 -23.79
CA ARG A 486 26.75 -15.23 -22.95
C ARG A 486 27.87 -16.27 -23.07
N GLU A 487 27.51 -17.53 -23.28
CA GLU A 487 28.46 -18.64 -23.52
C GLU A 487 28.96 -18.69 -24.97
N GLY A 488 28.49 -17.82 -25.86
CA GLY A 488 28.87 -17.77 -27.27
C GLY A 488 28.26 -18.86 -28.14
N ASN A 489 27.25 -19.58 -27.66
CA ASN A 489 26.60 -20.67 -28.41
C ASN A 489 25.44 -20.16 -29.27
N TYR A 490 25.77 -19.46 -30.34
CA TYR A 490 24.78 -18.85 -31.24
C TYR A 490 23.86 -19.84 -31.96
N ALA A 491 24.32 -21.09 -32.15
CA ALA A 491 23.50 -22.13 -32.77
C ALA A 491 22.29 -22.48 -31.88
N LYS A 492 22.53 -22.63 -30.58
CA LYS A 492 21.47 -22.89 -29.59
C LYS A 492 20.54 -21.67 -29.46
N VAL A 493 21.07 -20.46 -29.51
CA VAL A 493 20.28 -19.23 -29.51
C VAL A 493 19.31 -19.16 -30.70
N ALA A 494 19.81 -19.48 -31.90
CA ALA A 494 18.98 -19.51 -33.11
C ALA A 494 17.86 -20.58 -33.04
N GLU A 495 18.19 -21.79 -32.57
CA GLU A 495 17.20 -22.86 -32.39
C GLU A 495 16.08 -22.42 -31.42
N ILE A 496 16.44 -21.79 -30.30
CA ILE A 496 15.46 -21.35 -29.31
C ILE A 496 14.64 -20.18 -29.88
N ARG A 497 15.25 -19.12 -30.37
CA ARG A 497 14.55 -17.89 -30.81
C ARG A 497 13.68 -18.13 -32.04
N TYR A 498 14.16 -18.82 -33.05
CA TYR A 498 13.46 -18.99 -34.35
C TYR A 498 12.65 -20.28 -34.44
N GLY A 499 12.94 -21.29 -33.61
CA GLY A 499 12.22 -22.54 -33.59
C GLY A 499 11.21 -22.60 -32.45
N LYS A 500 11.69 -22.79 -31.22
CA LYS A 500 10.85 -23.11 -30.05
C LYS A 500 9.97 -21.97 -29.62
N LEU A 501 10.52 -20.73 -29.53
CA LEU A 501 9.75 -19.57 -29.08
C LEU A 501 8.63 -19.21 -30.06
N LYS A 502 8.91 -19.31 -31.37
CA LYS A 502 7.90 -19.03 -32.40
C LYS A 502 6.77 -20.04 -32.37
N GLY A 503 7.07 -21.33 -32.24
CA GLY A 503 6.04 -22.38 -32.15
C GLY A 503 5.11 -22.19 -30.96
N LEU A 504 5.68 -21.91 -29.76
CA LEU A 504 4.89 -21.65 -28.54
C LEU A 504 4.05 -20.36 -28.67
N GLN A 505 4.56 -19.33 -29.35
CA GLN A 505 3.79 -18.10 -29.58
C GLN A 505 2.60 -18.35 -30.51
N ASP A 506 2.79 -19.14 -31.56
CA ASP A 506 1.71 -19.53 -32.47
C ASP A 506 0.66 -20.41 -31.77
N ASP A 507 1.08 -21.30 -30.87
CA ASP A 507 0.19 -22.12 -30.04
C ASP A 507 -0.65 -21.25 -29.09
N ILE A 508 -0.02 -20.28 -28.41
CA ILE A 508 -0.73 -19.32 -27.53
C ILE A 508 -1.79 -18.55 -28.33
N ASN A 509 -1.44 -18.04 -29.51
CA ASN A 509 -2.39 -17.30 -30.34
C ASN A 509 -3.57 -18.19 -30.76
N ALA A 510 -3.34 -19.45 -31.11
CA ALA A 510 -4.39 -20.41 -31.46
C ALA A 510 -5.33 -20.70 -30.26
N ILE A 511 -4.76 -20.89 -29.07
CA ILE A 511 -5.53 -21.13 -27.86
C ILE A 511 -6.34 -19.89 -27.46
N GLN A 512 -5.79 -18.68 -27.62
CA GLN A 512 -6.51 -17.43 -27.38
C GLN A 512 -7.73 -17.28 -28.31
N LEU A 513 -7.58 -17.59 -29.61
CA LEU A 513 -8.70 -17.60 -30.52
C LEU A 513 -9.78 -18.61 -30.11
N GLN A 514 -9.37 -19.79 -29.66
CA GLN A 514 -10.29 -20.79 -29.14
C GLN A 514 -11.01 -20.32 -27.87
N LEU A 515 -10.30 -19.68 -26.96
CA LEU A 515 -10.87 -19.13 -25.74
C LEU A 515 -11.92 -18.05 -26.05
N HIS A 516 -11.59 -17.09 -26.92
CA HIS A 516 -12.56 -16.07 -27.37
C HIS A 516 -13.82 -16.67 -28.03
N ALA A 517 -13.65 -17.73 -28.82
CA ALA A 517 -14.78 -18.42 -29.43
C ALA A 517 -15.67 -19.14 -28.39
N THR A 518 -15.08 -19.67 -27.32
CA THR A 518 -15.79 -20.34 -26.23
C THR A 518 -16.51 -19.35 -25.31
N GLN A 519 -15.94 -18.18 -25.08
CA GLN A 519 -16.48 -17.15 -24.19
C GLN A 519 -17.75 -16.47 -24.73
N GLY A 520 -17.84 -16.26 -26.07
CA GLY A 520 -19.07 -15.83 -26.77
C GLY A 520 -19.75 -14.55 -26.23
N GLY A 521 -19.07 -13.71 -25.48
CA GLY A 521 -19.60 -12.47 -24.87
C GLY A 521 -19.79 -12.52 -23.36
N ASP A 522 -19.93 -13.69 -22.74
CA ASP A 522 -20.02 -13.89 -21.29
C ASP A 522 -18.82 -14.73 -20.78
N ALA A 523 -17.69 -14.07 -20.59
CA ALA A 523 -16.47 -14.69 -20.09
C ALA A 523 -16.61 -15.02 -18.59
N MET A 524 -16.49 -16.29 -18.23
CA MET A 524 -16.48 -16.73 -16.81
C MET A 524 -15.11 -16.60 -16.18
N VAL A 525 -14.03 -16.67 -16.98
CA VAL A 525 -12.66 -16.52 -16.54
C VAL A 525 -12.05 -15.32 -17.24
N ARG A 526 -11.76 -14.29 -16.45
CA ARG A 526 -11.07 -13.08 -16.91
C ARG A 526 -9.57 -13.30 -16.84
N GLU A 527 -8.86 -12.92 -17.90
CA GLU A 527 -7.40 -13.08 -17.98
C GLU A 527 -6.64 -11.77 -17.90
N GLU A 528 -7.31 -10.65 -18.10
CA GLU A 528 -6.68 -9.35 -18.28
C GLU A 528 -7.08 -8.40 -17.16
N VAL A 529 -6.08 -7.77 -16.57
CA VAL A 529 -6.26 -6.62 -15.68
C VAL A 529 -6.53 -5.40 -16.53
N THR A 530 -7.66 -4.76 -16.31
CA THR A 530 -8.11 -3.58 -17.03
C THR A 530 -8.01 -2.31 -16.18
N SER A 531 -8.28 -1.16 -16.79
CA SER A 531 -8.41 0.11 -16.07
C SER A 531 -9.50 0.08 -14.99
N ASP A 532 -10.57 -0.72 -15.21
CA ASP A 532 -11.67 -0.84 -14.24
C ASP A 532 -11.24 -1.61 -12.99
N ASP A 533 -10.40 -2.63 -13.13
CA ASP A 533 -9.84 -3.36 -11.99
C ASP A 533 -8.94 -2.46 -11.14
N ILE A 534 -8.12 -1.65 -11.79
CA ILE A 534 -7.31 -0.64 -11.10
C ILE A 534 -8.22 0.38 -10.37
N ALA A 535 -9.26 0.87 -11.05
CA ALA A 535 -10.20 1.80 -10.44
C ALA A 535 -10.94 1.21 -9.23
N GLU A 536 -11.21 -0.10 -9.26
CA GLU A 536 -11.81 -0.80 -8.12
C GLU A 536 -10.85 -0.89 -6.93
N VAL A 537 -9.57 -1.18 -7.17
CA VAL A 537 -8.55 -1.19 -6.10
C VAL A 537 -8.41 0.21 -5.50
N VAL A 538 -8.32 1.25 -6.33
CA VAL A 538 -8.29 2.64 -5.88
C VAL A 538 -9.52 2.98 -5.06
N SER A 539 -10.71 2.54 -5.50
CA SER A 539 -11.96 2.74 -4.75
C SER A 539 -11.92 2.10 -3.37
N ARG A 540 -11.32 0.91 -3.27
CA ARG A 540 -11.17 0.20 -1.99
C ARG A 540 -10.19 0.91 -1.05
N TRP A 541 -9.08 1.42 -1.56
CA TRP A 541 -8.07 2.11 -0.74
C TRP A 541 -8.54 3.47 -0.26
N THR A 542 -9.22 4.20 -1.13
CA THR A 542 -9.60 5.60 -0.88
C THR A 542 -11.02 5.75 -0.34
N GLY A 543 -11.86 4.72 -0.49
CA GLY A 543 -13.29 4.80 -0.23
C GLY A 543 -14.08 5.59 -1.28
N ILE A 544 -13.44 5.99 -2.38
CA ILE A 544 -14.04 6.79 -3.45
C ILE A 544 -14.59 5.84 -4.53
N PRO A 545 -15.85 5.94 -4.97
CA PRO A 545 -16.41 5.04 -5.98
C PRO A 545 -15.86 5.34 -7.40
N VAL A 546 -14.57 5.18 -7.61
CA VAL A 546 -13.86 5.54 -8.86
C VAL A 546 -14.40 4.78 -10.06
N THR A 547 -14.75 3.51 -9.91
CA THR A 547 -15.35 2.68 -10.99
C THR A 547 -16.61 3.26 -11.57
N ARG A 548 -17.48 3.82 -10.73
CA ARG A 548 -18.71 4.50 -11.20
C ARG A 548 -18.41 5.86 -11.82
N MET A 549 -17.29 6.46 -11.48
CA MET A 549 -16.88 7.76 -12.02
C MET A 549 -16.31 7.65 -13.44
N MET A 550 -15.72 6.52 -13.83
CA MET A 550 -15.05 6.37 -15.13
C MET A 550 -16.03 6.19 -16.33
N GLN A 551 -17.08 5.41 -16.16
CA GLN A 551 -17.99 5.07 -17.28
C GLN A 551 -19.14 6.05 -17.51
N SER A 552 -19.56 6.77 -16.48
CA SER A 552 -20.72 7.67 -16.55
C SER A 552 -20.37 9.15 -16.37
N GLU A 553 -19.11 9.50 -16.18
CA GLU A 553 -18.72 10.88 -15.85
C GLU A 553 -19.12 11.89 -16.92
N ARG A 554 -18.92 11.57 -18.19
CA ARG A 554 -19.27 12.51 -19.28
C ARG A 554 -20.79 12.76 -19.39
N GLU A 555 -21.58 11.70 -19.36
CA GLU A 555 -23.04 11.84 -19.45
C GLU A 555 -23.64 12.43 -18.18
N LYS A 556 -23.17 11.99 -17.02
CA LYS A 556 -23.63 12.56 -15.75
C LYS A 556 -23.28 14.04 -15.60
N LEU A 557 -22.08 14.45 -15.95
CA LEU A 557 -21.66 15.85 -15.88
C LEU A 557 -22.44 16.75 -16.85
N LEU A 558 -22.92 16.19 -17.97
CA LEU A 558 -23.79 16.92 -18.90
C LEU A 558 -25.20 17.14 -18.33
N HIS A 559 -25.67 16.25 -17.44
CA HIS A 559 -27.00 16.32 -16.79
C HIS A 559 -26.94 16.66 -15.30
N LEU A 560 -25.83 17.28 -14.86
CA LEU A 560 -25.63 17.60 -13.43
C LEU A 560 -26.70 18.53 -12.89
N GLU A 561 -27.17 19.51 -13.68
CA GLU A 561 -28.21 20.44 -13.29
C GLU A 561 -29.54 19.72 -13.04
N ASP A 562 -29.93 18.83 -13.90
CA ASP A 562 -31.19 18.08 -13.76
C ASP A 562 -31.20 17.22 -12.49
N GLU A 563 -30.06 16.63 -12.17
CA GLU A 563 -29.90 15.81 -10.97
C GLU A 563 -29.92 16.68 -9.70
N LEU A 564 -29.26 17.81 -9.71
CA LEU A 564 -29.28 18.74 -8.57
C LEU A 564 -30.70 19.30 -8.34
N HIS A 565 -31.46 19.58 -9.42
CA HIS A 565 -32.84 20.02 -9.34
C HIS A 565 -33.80 18.99 -8.72
N LYS A 566 -33.47 17.70 -8.75
CA LYS A 566 -34.25 16.67 -8.05
C LYS A 566 -34.25 16.85 -6.51
N ARG A 567 -33.24 17.53 -5.98
CA ARG A 567 -33.11 17.78 -4.52
C ARG A 567 -33.26 19.26 -4.15
N VAL A 568 -32.86 20.17 -5.02
CA VAL A 568 -32.87 21.61 -4.78
C VAL A 568 -33.89 22.27 -5.71
N VAL A 569 -34.86 22.91 -5.12
CA VAL A 569 -35.93 23.58 -5.86
C VAL A 569 -35.58 25.04 -6.13
N GLY A 570 -35.68 25.44 -7.38
CA GLY A 570 -35.24 26.76 -7.83
C GLY A 570 -33.72 26.92 -7.79
N GLN A 571 -33.26 28.15 -7.59
CA GLN A 571 -31.79 28.45 -7.50
C GLN A 571 -30.99 28.08 -8.75
N ASP A 572 -31.59 28.29 -9.93
CA ASP A 572 -31.04 27.89 -11.22
C ASP A 572 -29.63 28.47 -11.45
N GLU A 573 -29.42 29.75 -11.03
CA GLU A 573 -28.11 30.38 -11.13
C GLU A 573 -27.04 29.65 -10.28
N ALA A 574 -27.38 29.25 -9.07
CA ALA A 574 -26.46 28.56 -8.18
C ALA A 574 -26.11 27.15 -8.74
N ILE A 575 -27.13 26.45 -9.24
CA ILE A 575 -26.95 25.12 -9.80
C ILE A 575 -26.10 25.17 -11.06
N ASN A 576 -26.37 26.13 -11.98
CA ASN A 576 -25.59 26.32 -13.20
C ASN A 576 -24.13 26.68 -12.91
N ALA A 577 -23.89 27.63 -11.99
CA ALA A 577 -22.54 28.06 -11.63
C ALA A 577 -21.72 26.89 -11.03
N VAL A 578 -22.33 26.10 -10.16
CA VAL A 578 -21.69 24.92 -9.57
C VAL A 578 -21.42 23.86 -10.64
N ALA A 579 -22.37 23.59 -11.53
CA ALA A 579 -22.22 22.62 -12.60
C ALA A 579 -21.11 23.00 -13.58
N ASP A 580 -21.06 24.27 -13.97
CA ASP A 580 -20.02 24.80 -14.89
C ASP A 580 -18.62 24.76 -14.26
N ALA A 581 -18.49 25.06 -12.96
CA ALA A 581 -17.21 24.97 -12.28
C ALA A 581 -16.71 23.53 -12.18
N VAL A 582 -17.60 22.59 -11.86
CA VAL A 582 -17.26 21.16 -11.83
C VAL A 582 -16.86 20.66 -13.22
N ARG A 583 -17.58 21.06 -14.26
CA ARG A 583 -17.25 20.72 -15.66
C ARG A 583 -15.89 21.26 -16.08
N ARG A 584 -15.56 22.55 -15.77
CA ARG A 584 -14.25 23.14 -16.06
C ARG A 584 -13.11 22.37 -15.40
N SER A 585 -13.26 22.05 -14.13
CA SER A 585 -12.27 21.28 -13.39
C SER A 585 -12.08 19.89 -13.98
N ARG A 586 -13.15 19.18 -14.33
CA ARG A 586 -13.10 17.84 -14.91
C ARG A 586 -12.57 17.81 -16.36
N ALA A 587 -12.76 18.89 -17.08
CA ALA A 587 -12.18 19.06 -18.43
C ALA A 587 -10.69 19.46 -18.41
N GLY A 588 -10.08 19.61 -17.23
CA GLY A 588 -8.68 20.04 -17.10
C GLY A 588 -8.42 21.49 -17.49
N LEU A 589 -9.47 22.33 -17.50
CA LEU A 589 -9.41 23.75 -17.89
C LEU A 589 -9.21 24.69 -16.68
N GLN A 590 -8.90 24.13 -15.52
CA GLN A 590 -8.65 24.86 -14.28
C GLN A 590 -7.20 24.68 -13.82
N ASP A 591 -6.68 25.63 -13.04
CA ASP A 591 -5.35 25.51 -12.43
C ASP A 591 -5.26 24.24 -11.54
N PRO A 592 -4.37 23.29 -11.85
CA PRO A 592 -4.26 22.03 -11.11
C PRO A 592 -3.79 22.23 -9.65
N LYS A 593 -3.34 23.43 -9.29
CA LYS A 593 -2.93 23.76 -7.93
C LYS A 593 -4.08 24.13 -7.02
N ARG A 594 -5.24 24.52 -7.55
CA ARG A 594 -6.38 25.02 -6.78
C ARG A 594 -7.41 23.92 -6.47
N PRO A 595 -8.31 24.11 -5.49
CA PRO A 595 -9.48 23.25 -5.27
C PRO A 595 -10.35 23.13 -6.52
N ILE A 596 -11.19 22.08 -6.62
CA ILE A 596 -12.11 21.86 -7.76
C ILE A 596 -12.98 23.11 -8.01
N ALA A 597 -13.49 23.72 -6.94
CA ALA A 597 -14.25 24.96 -6.99
C ALA A 597 -14.33 25.59 -5.60
N SER A 598 -14.57 26.89 -5.58
CA SER A 598 -14.77 27.66 -4.36
C SER A 598 -15.93 28.64 -4.53
N PHE A 599 -16.92 28.61 -3.63
CA PHE A 599 -18.14 29.40 -3.72
C PHE A 599 -18.46 30.11 -2.42
N ILE A 600 -19.04 31.29 -2.53
CA ILE A 600 -19.77 31.97 -1.44
C ILE A 600 -21.25 31.96 -1.78
N PHE A 601 -22.10 31.35 -0.96
CA PHE A 601 -23.55 31.36 -1.06
C PHE A 601 -24.14 32.37 -0.11
N LEU A 602 -24.70 33.46 -0.68
CA LEU A 602 -25.36 34.55 0.06
C LEU A 602 -26.86 34.30 0.06
N GLY A 603 -27.55 34.69 1.12
CA GLY A 603 -29.01 34.66 1.14
C GLY A 603 -29.61 34.31 2.50
N THR A 604 -30.94 34.35 2.56
CA THR A 604 -31.69 34.08 3.78
C THR A 604 -31.60 32.61 4.18
N THR A 605 -31.94 32.30 5.44
CA THR A 605 -32.02 30.94 5.92
C THR A 605 -33.13 30.16 5.22
N GLY A 606 -32.95 28.87 5.01
CA GLY A 606 -34.00 28.02 4.42
C GLY A 606 -34.17 28.12 2.91
N THR A 607 -33.26 28.78 2.18
CA THR A 607 -33.27 28.89 0.71
C THR A 607 -32.61 27.75 -0.03
N GLY A 608 -31.98 26.79 0.69
CA GLY A 608 -31.40 25.61 0.09
C GLY A 608 -29.88 25.60 -0.01
N LYS A 609 -29.14 26.56 0.55
CA LYS A 609 -27.65 26.64 0.51
C LYS A 609 -26.97 25.36 0.95
N THR A 610 -27.30 24.87 2.14
CA THR A 610 -26.72 23.62 2.68
C THR A 610 -27.24 22.37 1.95
N GLU A 611 -28.46 22.39 1.44
CA GLU A 611 -29.02 21.25 0.68
C GLU A 611 -28.33 21.11 -0.68
N LEU A 612 -27.95 22.22 -1.34
CA LEU A 612 -27.14 22.16 -2.57
C LEU A 612 -25.77 21.54 -2.31
N ALA A 613 -25.11 21.89 -1.20
CA ALA A 613 -23.84 21.29 -0.82
C ALA A 613 -23.97 19.77 -0.58
N LYS A 614 -25.06 19.33 0.08
CA LYS A 614 -25.35 17.90 0.26
C LYS A 614 -25.67 17.18 -1.04
N ALA A 615 -26.49 17.79 -1.88
CA ALA A 615 -26.85 17.25 -3.19
C ALA A 615 -25.60 17.07 -4.07
N LEU A 616 -24.69 18.03 -4.01
CA LEU A 616 -23.42 17.98 -4.71
C LEU A 616 -22.51 16.87 -4.19
N ALA A 617 -22.41 16.70 -2.87
CA ALA A 617 -21.64 15.62 -2.27
C ALA A 617 -22.20 14.24 -2.65
N ASP A 618 -23.51 14.06 -2.55
CA ASP A 618 -24.20 12.84 -2.92
C ASP A 618 -24.01 12.48 -4.41
N TYR A 619 -24.13 13.48 -5.27
CA TYR A 619 -23.99 13.26 -6.70
C TYR A 619 -22.56 12.98 -7.16
N LEU A 620 -21.58 13.78 -6.70
CA LEU A 620 -20.18 13.64 -7.12
C LEU A 620 -19.45 12.49 -6.43
N PHE A 621 -19.78 12.22 -5.17
CA PHE A 621 -19.08 11.24 -4.34
C PHE A 621 -19.97 10.08 -3.92
N ASN A 622 -21.23 10.04 -4.39
CA ASN A 622 -22.21 8.98 -4.14
C ASN A 622 -22.52 8.74 -2.64
N ASP A 623 -22.23 9.72 -1.80
CA ASP A 623 -22.51 9.72 -0.35
C ASP A 623 -22.65 11.16 0.16
N GLU A 624 -23.80 11.51 0.73
CA GLU A 624 -24.01 12.84 1.33
C GLU A 624 -23.11 13.09 2.56
N ASN A 625 -22.52 12.02 3.16
CA ASN A 625 -21.57 12.11 4.25
C ASN A 625 -20.16 12.50 3.78
N MET A 626 -19.91 12.53 2.47
CA MET A 626 -18.70 13.12 1.90
C MET A 626 -18.73 14.65 1.91
N MET A 627 -19.38 15.20 2.92
CA MET A 627 -19.41 16.64 3.23
C MET A 627 -18.88 16.87 4.65
N THR A 628 -17.86 17.72 4.77
CA THR A 628 -17.37 18.21 6.06
C THR A 628 -17.99 19.56 6.31
N ARG A 629 -18.82 19.68 7.35
CA ARG A 629 -19.43 20.96 7.76
C ARG A 629 -18.70 21.52 8.96
N ILE A 630 -18.28 22.77 8.87
CA ILE A 630 -17.63 23.54 9.93
C ILE A 630 -18.43 24.83 10.15
N ASP A 631 -18.97 24.98 11.34
CA ASP A 631 -19.75 26.16 11.72
C ASP A 631 -18.80 27.24 12.23
N MET A 632 -18.73 28.36 11.50
CA MET A 632 -17.80 29.43 11.82
C MET A 632 -18.21 30.24 13.08
N SER A 633 -19.41 30.04 13.59
CA SER A 633 -19.81 30.60 14.89
C SER A 633 -18.99 30.03 16.06
N GLU A 634 -18.38 28.86 15.90
CA GLU A 634 -17.47 28.26 16.89
C GLU A 634 -16.02 28.79 16.77
N TYR A 635 -15.71 29.56 15.73
CA TYR A 635 -14.35 30.02 15.39
C TYR A 635 -14.25 31.56 15.39
N GLN A 636 -14.98 32.22 16.28
CA GLN A 636 -14.96 33.66 16.46
C GLN A 636 -13.71 34.15 17.20
N GLU A 637 -13.14 33.33 18.05
CA GLU A 637 -11.98 33.65 18.86
C GLU A 637 -10.68 33.08 18.25
N LYS A 638 -9.56 33.80 18.47
CA LYS A 638 -8.25 33.41 17.94
C LYS A 638 -7.82 32.00 18.35
N PHE A 639 -8.11 31.60 19.58
CA PHE A 639 -7.79 30.25 20.06
C PHE A 639 -8.57 29.15 19.35
N SER A 640 -9.80 29.44 18.94
CA SER A 640 -10.61 28.48 18.22
C SER A 640 -10.04 28.20 16.84
N VAL A 641 -9.38 29.17 16.22
CA VAL A 641 -8.78 29.03 14.88
C VAL A 641 -7.69 27.95 14.85
N THR A 642 -6.93 27.79 15.94
CA THR A 642 -5.90 26.74 16.02
C THR A 642 -6.50 25.34 15.99
N ARG A 643 -7.76 25.15 16.35
CA ARG A 643 -8.46 23.86 16.23
C ARG A 643 -8.64 23.41 14.79
N LEU A 644 -8.62 24.33 13.80
CA LEU A 644 -8.72 23.97 12.38
C LEU A 644 -7.46 23.27 11.86
N ILE A 645 -6.27 23.71 12.29
CA ILE A 645 -4.97 23.23 11.82
C ILE A 645 -4.20 22.41 12.87
N GLY A 646 -4.71 22.32 14.10
CA GLY A 646 -4.09 21.67 15.25
C GLY A 646 -3.44 22.64 16.23
N ALA A 647 -3.33 22.24 17.49
CA ALA A 647 -2.68 23.02 18.53
C ALA A 647 -1.15 23.06 18.34
N PRO A 648 -0.47 24.17 18.66
CA PRO A 648 1.00 24.24 18.64
C PRO A 648 1.64 23.28 19.65
N PRO A 649 2.91 22.89 19.45
CA PRO A 649 3.64 22.06 20.42
C PRO A 649 3.59 22.64 21.84
N GLY A 650 3.26 21.78 22.80
CA GLY A 650 3.15 22.16 24.21
C GLY A 650 1.78 22.65 24.68
N TYR A 651 0.79 22.74 23.80
CA TYR A 651 -0.59 23.04 24.16
C TYR A 651 -1.45 21.78 24.24
N VAL A 652 -2.51 21.84 25.06
CA VAL A 652 -3.51 20.76 25.18
C VAL A 652 -4.18 20.52 23.83
N GLY A 653 -4.25 19.25 23.38
CA GLY A 653 -4.83 18.89 22.08
C GLY A 653 -3.83 18.81 20.91
N TYR A 654 -2.51 18.94 21.17
CA TYR A 654 -1.48 18.80 20.13
C TYR A 654 -1.55 17.45 19.41
N ASP A 655 -1.87 16.36 20.13
CA ASP A 655 -1.93 15.02 19.57
C ASP A 655 -3.19 14.75 18.72
N GLU A 656 -4.26 15.51 18.91
CA GLU A 656 -5.56 15.28 18.25
C GLU A 656 -5.58 15.71 16.78
N GLY A 657 -4.64 16.55 16.33
CA GLY A 657 -4.62 17.12 14.98
C GLY A 657 -5.67 18.22 14.78
N GLY A 658 -5.67 18.87 13.60
CA GLY A 658 -6.63 19.91 13.28
C GLY A 658 -7.95 19.35 12.72
N GLN A 659 -9.08 19.90 13.12
CA GLN A 659 -10.40 19.44 12.67
C GLN A 659 -10.55 19.49 11.15
N LEU A 660 -10.16 20.61 10.52
CA LEU A 660 -10.22 20.79 9.07
C LEU A 660 -9.18 19.88 8.37
N THR A 661 -7.93 19.91 8.82
CA THR A 661 -6.85 19.15 8.20
C THR A 661 -7.07 17.65 8.31
N GLU A 662 -7.53 17.17 9.47
CA GLU A 662 -7.80 15.74 9.68
C GLU A 662 -9.04 15.28 8.91
N ALA A 663 -10.08 16.09 8.82
CA ALA A 663 -11.28 15.77 8.05
C ALA A 663 -10.97 15.61 6.56
N VAL A 664 -10.21 16.54 5.97
CA VAL A 664 -9.83 16.48 4.55
C VAL A 664 -8.78 15.40 4.29
N ARG A 665 -7.87 15.17 5.22
CA ARG A 665 -6.90 14.05 5.12
C ARG A 665 -7.61 12.70 5.04
N ARG A 666 -8.68 12.51 5.83
CA ARG A 666 -9.48 11.27 5.80
C ARG A 666 -10.43 11.20 4.62
N LYS A 667 -10.89 12.35 4.13
CA LYS A 667 -11.83 12.46 3.00
C LYS A 667 -11.30 13.48 2.00
N PRO A 668 -10.24 13.15 1.24
CA PRO A 668 -9.60 14.09 0.31
C PRO A 668 -10.51 14.48 -0.87
N TYR A 669 -11.57 13.70 -1.10
CA TYR A 669 -12.65 13.99 -2.03
C TYR A 669 -13.90 14.30 -1.23
N SER A 670 -14.18 15.56 -1.02
CA SER A 670 -15.33 15.97 -0.22
C SER A 670 -15.75 17.39 -0.54
N VAL A 671 -16.95 17.72 -0.16
CA VAL A 671 -17.42 19.12 -0.07
C VAL A 671 -17.08 19.64 1.33
N VAL A 672 -16.32 20.72 1.39
CA VAL A 672 -16.03 21.40 2.66
C VAL A 672 -16.95 22.62 2.76
N LEU A 673 -17.87 22.56 3.69
CA LEU A 673 -18.86 23.62 3.93
C LEU A 673 -18.49 24.44 5.18
N PHE A 674 -18.14 25.69 4.97
CA PHE A 674 -17.97 26.67 6.04
C PHE A 674 -19.29 27.45 6.21
N ASP A 675 -20.00 27.20 7.28
CA ASP A 675 -21.30 27.82 7.54
C ASP A 675 -21.11 29.12 8.32
N GLU A 676 -21.86 30.18 7.95
CA GLU A 676 -21.84 31.52 8.56
C GLU A 676 -20.44 32.16 8.57
N ILE A 677 -19.77 32.18 7.40
CA ILE A 677 -18.37 32.64 7.23
C ILE A 677 -18.14 34.06 7.75
N GLU A 678 -19.16 34.92 7.77
CA GLU A 678 -19.11 36.27 8.30
C GLU A 678 -18.81 36.35 9.79
N LYS A 679 -19.01 35.24 10.52
CA LYS A 679 -18.75 35.17 11.97
C LYS A 679 -17.32 34.73 12.29
N ALA A 680 -16.56 34.27 11.28
CA ALA A 680 -15.22 33.73 11.45
C ALA A 680 -14.24 34.82 11.91
N HIS A 681 -13.28 34.40 12.77
CA HIS A 681 -12.15 35.28 13.11
C HIS A 681 -11.31 35.59 11.85
N PRO A 682 -10.73 36.79 11.74
CA PRO A 682 -9.91 37.19 10.58
C PRO A 682 -8.78 36.21 10.21
N ASP A 683 -8.21 35.51 11.17
CA ASP A 683 -7.15 34.50 10.93
C ASP A 683 -7.65 33.26 10.19
N VAL A 684 -8.95 32.95 10.21
CA VAL A 684 -9.55 31.89 9.40
C VAL A 684 -9.38 32.19 7.90
N PHE A 685 -9.59 33.44 7.50
CA PHE A 685 -9.41 33.85 6.11
C PHE A 685 -7.95 33.68 5.64
N ASN A 686 -6.96 33.90 6.53
CA ASN A 686 -5.55 33.69 6.22
C ASN A 686 -5.25 32.20 5.94
N ILE A 687 -5.85 31.28 6.70
CA ILE A 687 -5.75 29.83 6.48
C ILE A 687 -6.41 29.45 5.15
N LEU A 688 -7.61 29.96 4.90
CA LEU A 688 -8.35 29.66 3.68
C LEU A 688 -7.69 30.25 2.42
N LEU A 689 -6.98 31.37 2.51
CA LEU A 689 -6.19 31.92 1.39
C LEU A 689 -5.15 30.90 0.92
N GLN A 690 -4.44 30.25 1.83
CA GLN A 690 -3.47 29.20 1.47
C GLN A 690 -4.14 28.02 0.75
N VAL A 691 -5.32 27.63 1.23
CA VAL A 691 -6.10 26.54 0.59
C VAL A 691 -6.56 26.94 -0.81
N LEU A 692 -7.06 28.17 -0.98
CA LEU A 692 -7.59 28.66 -2.25
C LEU A 692 -6.52 28.93 -3.31
N ASP A 693 -5.30 29.34 -2.91
CA ASP A 693 -4.20 29.62 -3.82
C ASP A 693 -3.40 28.37 -4.18
N ASP A 694 -3.00 27.58 -3.17
CA ASP A 694 -2.08 26.46 -3.33
C ASP A 694 -2.77 25.08 -3.31
N GLY A 695 -4.07 25.00 -2.98
CA GLY A 695 -4.82 23.77 -2.81
C GLY A 695 -4.23 22.84 -1.75
N ARG A 696 -3.51 23.40 -0.77
CA ARG A 696 -2.89 22.66 0.32
C ARG A 696 -2.90 23.45 1.61
N LEU A 697 -2.85 22.74 2.71
CA LEU A 697 -2.76 23.34 4.05
C LEU A 697 -1.82 22.51 4.92
N THR A 698 -0.83 23.16 5.53
CA THR A 698 0.10 22.47 6.44
C THR A 698 -0.43 22.53 7.87
N ASP A 699 -0.55 21.38 8.53
CA ASP A 699 -0.95 21.30 9.92
C ASP A 699 0.20 21.68 10.87
N ASN A 700 -0.10 21.84 12.15
CA ASN A 700 0.90 22.19 13.16
C ASN A 700 1.90 21.06 13.47
N LYS A 701 1.72 19.85 12.91
CA LYS A 701 2.68 18.76 12.93
C LYS A 701 3.60 18.75 11.69
N GLY A 702 3.49 19.75 10.81
CA GLY A 702 4.26 19.86 9.59
C GLY A 702 3.75 18.98 8.44
N ARG A 703 2.59 18.34 8.57
CA ARG A 703 2.02 17.50 7.51
C ARG A 703 1.20 18.36 6.56
N THR A 704 1.45 18.23 5.27
CA THR A 704 0.70 18.93 4.23
C THR A 704 -0.52 18.14 3.80
N VAL A 705 -1.70 18.74 3.90
CA VAL A 705 -2.99 18.17 3.52
C VAL A 705 -3.41 18.75 2.16
N ASN A 706 -3.80 17.87 1.24
CA ASN A 706 -4.17 18.22 -0.12
C ASN A 706 -5.68 18.54 -0.23
N PHE A 707 -6.01 19.77 -0.69
CA PHE A 707 -7.38 20.25 -0.92
C PHE A 707 -7.74 20.33 -2.41
N LYS A 708 -6.86 19.94 -3.32
CA LYS A 708 -7.09 20.08 -4.77
C LYS A 708 -8.32 19.34 -5.27
N ASN A 709 -8.70 18.29 -4.56
CA ASN A 709 -9.86 17.46 -4.90
C ASN A 709 -11.11 17.79 -4.07
N THR A 710 -11.12 18.93 -3.37
CA THR A 710 -12.27 19.38 -2.59
C THR A 710 -13.04 20.47 -3.30
N ILE A 711 -14.33 20.57 -2.98
CA ILE A 711 -15.16 21.71 -3.34
C ILE A 711 -15.40 22.51 -2.06
N ILE A 712 -15.03 23.78 -2.08
CA ILE A 712 -15.16 24.66 -0.93
C ILE A 712 -16.41 25.51 -1.09
N ILE A 713 -17.33 25.38 -0.16
CA ILE A 713 -18.56 26.18 -0.11
C ILE A 713 -18.59 26.94 1.21
N MET A 714 -18.77 28.24 1.12
CA MET A 714 -18.96 29.14 2.26
C MET A 714 -20.39 29.68 2.22
N THR A 715 -21.13 29.61 3.32
CA THR A 715 -22.46 30.23 3.39
C THR A 715 -22.39 31.47 4.22
N SER A 716 -23.20 32.45 3.85
CA SER A 716 -23.37 33.68 4.62
C SER A 716 -24.83 34.15 4.62
N ASN A 717 -25.23 34.67 5.76
CA ASN A 717 -26.54 35.29 5.95
C ASN A 717 -26.46 36.82 5.86
N LEU A 718 -25.32 37.33 5.41
CA LEU A 718 -25.10 38.78 5.27
C LEU A 718 -26.15 39.39 4.32
N GLY A 719 -26.75 40.50 4.71
CA GLY A 719 -27.76 41.16 3.92
C GLY A 719 -29.15 40.53 3.92
N SER A 720 -29.39 39.47 4.71
CA SER A 720 -30.69 38.74 4.71
C SER A 720 -31.89 39.63 4.99
N GLN A 721 -31.80 40.57 5.92
CA GLN A 721 -32.88 41.54 6.18
C GLN A 721 -33.15 42.43 4.99
N TYR A 722 -32.10 42.88 4.31
CA TYR A 722 -32.24 43.69 3.11
C TYR A 722 -32.88 42.93 1.96
N ILE A 723 -32.42 41.70 1.74
CA ILE A 723 -33.00 40.78 0.74
C ILE A 723 -34.49 40.61 1.01
N GLN A 724 -34.87 40.28 2.26
CA GLN A 724 -36.26 40.07 2.62
C GLN A 724 -37.13 41.32 2.37
N SER A 725 -36.68 42.51 2.81
CA SER A 725 -37.42 43.73 2.62
C SER A 725 -37.66 44.08 1.15
N ARG A 726 -36.67 43.88 0.29
CA ARG A 726 -36.78 44.17 -1.15
C ARG A 726 -37.61 43.13 -1.90
N PHE A 727 -37.63 41.89 -1.46
CA PHE A 727 -38.41 40.82 -2.07
C PHE A 727 -39.86 40.78 -1.58
N ALA A 728 -40.20 41.48 -0.52
CA ALA A 728 -41.61 41.64 -0.09
C ALA A 728 -42.46 42.43 -1.11
N ASP A 729 -41.84 43.36 -1.86
CA ASP A 729 -42.49 44.22 -2.87
C ASP A 729 -42.26 43.74 -4.32
N LEU A 730 -41.91 42.43 -4.49
CA LEU A 730 -41.56 41.86 -5.80
C LEU A 730 -42.80 41.64 -6.68
N ASN A 731 -42.76 42.22 -7.90
CA ASN A 731 -43.74 42.02 -8.96
C ASN A 731 -43.07 41.50 -10.23
N ASP A 732 -43.78 40.84 -11.12
CA ASP A 732 -43.22 40.31 -12.36
C ASP A 732 -42.56 41.38 -13.24
N TYR A 733 -43.00 42.66 -13.16
CA TYR A 733 -42.46 43.78 -13.90
C TYR A 733 -41.14 44.33 -13.35
N ASN A 734 -40.87 44.20 -12.06
CA ASN A 734 -39.69 44.76 -11.41
C ASN A 734 -38.66 43.71 -10.95
N ARG A 735 -38.94 42.43 -11.24
CA ARG A 735 -38.20 41.31 -10.69
C ARG A 735 -36.69 41.39 -10.98
N GLU A 736 -36.33 41.60 -12.23
CA GLU A 736 -34.94 41.60 -12.68
C GLU A 736 -34.16 42.81 -12.13
N SER A 737 -34.79 43.98 -12.11
CA SER A 737 -34.21 45.19 -11.52
C SER A 737 -34.00 45.07 -10.01
N VAL A 738 -35.00 44.54 -9.29
CA VAL A 738 -34.90 44.31 -7.83
C VAL A 738 -33.81 43.32 -7.50
N ILE A 739 -33.66 42.23 -8.25
CA ILE A 739 -32.60 41.22 -8.08
C ILE A 739 -31.24 41.89 -8.26
N ASN A 740 -31.01 42.63 -9.35
CA ASN A 740 -29.73 43.23 -9.66
C ASN A 740 -29.34 44.30 -8.64
N ASP A 741 -30.29 45.19 -8.23
CA ASP A 741 -30.07 46.17 -7.19
C ASP A 741 -29.73 45.53 -5.84
N THR A 742 -30.46 44.49 -5.47
CA THR A 742 -30.24 43.75 -4.23
C THR A 742 -28.88 43.08 -4.24
N ARG A 743 -28.52 42.44 -5.36
CA ARG A 743 -27.21 41.82 -5.56
C ARG A 743 -26.08 42.83 -5.38
N SER A 744 -26.17 44.00 -6.06
CA SER A 744 -25.17 45.05 -5.94
C SER A 744 -24.99 45.53 -4.50
N HIS A 745 -26.11 45.75 -3.80
CA HIS A 745 -26.04 46.18 -2.42
C HIS A 745 -25.46 45.15 -1.46
N VAL A 746 -25.85 43.89 -1.59
CA VAL A 746 -25.32 42.78 -0.80
C VAL A 746 -23.83 42.56 -1.09
N MET A 747 -23.41 42.68 -2.34
CA MET A 747 -21.99 42.63 -2.72
C MET A 747 -21.17 43.76 -2.09
N ASP A 748 -21.73 44.98 -1.99
CA ASP A 748 -21.07 46.09 -1.32
C ASP A 748 -20.97 45.87 0.20
N MET A 749 -21.96 45.24 0.81
CA MET A 749 -21.91 44.82 2.21
C MET A 749 -20.81 43.72 2.41
N LEU A 750 -20.75 42.79 1.50
CA LEU A 750 -19.74 41.69 1.55
C LEU A 750 -18.32 42.23 1.46
N LYS A 751 -18.05 43.16 0.53
CA LYS A 751 -16.76 43.86 0.35
C LYS A 751 -16.33 44.66 1.59
N LYS A 752 -17.28 45.14 2.40
CA LYS A 752 -16.98 45.82 3.66
C LYS A 752 -16.64 44.85 4.78
N THR A 753 -17.17 43.62 4.74
CA THR A 753 -17.02 42.61 5.79
C THR A 753 -15.83 41.68 5.54
N ILE A 754 -15.62 41.26 4.29
CA ILE A 754 -14.57 40.34 3.90
C ILE A 754 -13.53 41.05 3.05
N ARG A 755 -12.27 40.79 3.28
CA ARG A 755 -11.14 41.42 2.57
C ARG A 755 -11.21 41.17 1.06
N PRO A 756 -10.95 42.22 0.23
CA PRO A 756 -11.00 42.07 -1.23
C PRO A 756 -10.06 41.02 -1.79
N GLU A 757 -8.89 40.84 -1.18
CA GLU A 757 -7.93 39.80 -1.57
C GLU A 757 -8.50 38.36 -1.45
N PHE A 758 -9.35 38.12 -0.46
CA PHE A 758 -10.02 36.84 -0.29
C PHE A 758 -11.13 36.63 -1.33
N LEU A 759 -11.95 37.67 -1.55
CA LEU A 759 -13.04 37.64 -2.53
C LEU A 759 -12.54 37.38 -3.95
N ASN A 760 -11.37 37.88 -4.30
CA ASN A 760 -10.74 37.68 -5.61
C ASN A 760 -10.23 36.26 -5.85
N ARG A 761 -10.16 35.43 -4.81
CA ARG A 761 -9.74 34.02 -4.89
C ARG A 761 -10.92 33.06 -5.04
N ILE A 762 -12.12 33.54 -4.80
CA ILE A 762 -13.35 32.77 -4.91
C ILE A 762 -13.77 32.68 -6.38
N ASP A 763 -14.13 31.48 -6.84
CA ASP A 763 -14.53 31.27 -8.24
C ASP A 763 -15.85 31.95 -8.55
N ASP A 764 -16.84 31.89 -7.62
CA ASP A 764 -18.11 32.60 -7.82
C ASP A 764 -18.79 32.95 -6.47
N ILE A 765 -19.55 34.06 -6.49
CA ILE A 765 -20.33 34.55 -5.35
C ILE A 765 -21.80 34.62 -5.77
N ILE A 766 -22.60 33.72 -5.22
CA ILE A 766 -23.95 33.43 -5.69
C ILE A 766 -24.97 33.83 -4.66
N MET A 767 -25.99 34.59 -5.10
CA MET A 767 -27.09 35.01 -4.27
C MET A 767 -28.27 34.02 -4.40
N PHE A 768 -28.61 33.34 -3.32
CA PHE A 768 -29.80 32.50 -3.20
C PHE A 768 -31.04 33.39 -3.00
N LEU A 769 -32.00 33.20 -3.89
CA LEU A 769 -33.23 33.95 -3.86
C LEU A 769 -34.23 33.35 -2.86
N PRO A 770 -35.09 34.17 -2.21
CA PRO A 770 -36.19 33.64 -1.42
C PRO A 770 -37.12 32.77 -2.26
N LEU A 771 -37.59 31.67 -1.68
CA LEU A 771 -38.47 30.72 -2.37
C LEU A 771 -39.87 31.24 -2.54
N THR A 772 -40.47 31.05 -3.72
CA THR A 772 -41.88 31.37 -3.97
C THR A 772 -42.79 30.30 -3.36
N LYS A 773 -44.08 30.63 -3.18
CA LYS A 773 -45.07 29.71 -2.63
C LYS A 773 -45.15 28.38 -3.43
N ASP A 774 -45.08 28.47 -4.75
CA ASP A 774 -45.07 27.28 -5.64
C ASP A 774 -43.82 26.44 -5.47
N GLN A 775 -42.67 27.09 -5.26
CA GLN A 775 -41.41 26.38 -4.97
C GLN A 775 -41.46 25.70 -3.59
N ILE A 776 -42.09 26.30 -2.60
CA ILE A 776 -42.33 25.65 -1.30
C ILE A 776 -43.20 24.40 -1.45
N GLY A 777 -44.27 24.45 -2.29
CA GLY A 777 -45.06 23.26 -2.60
C GLY A 777 -44.23 22.10 -3.18
N LYS A 778 -43.29 22.41 -4.06
CA LYS A 778 -42.33 21.43 -4.57
C LYS A 778 -41.39 20.88 -3.48
N VAL A 779 -40.93 21.74 -2.56
CA VAL A 779 -40.11 21.30 -1.40
C VAL A 779 -40.93 20.38 -0.49
N VAL A 780 -42.19 20.68 -0.23
CA VAL A 780 -43.08 19.79 0.56
C VAL A 780 -43.21 18.45 -0.15
N THR A 781 -43.42 18.43 -1.46
CA THR A 781 -43.51 17.19 -2.25
C THR A 781 -42.22 16.35 -2.14
N LEU A 782 -41.06 16.97 -2.21
CA LEU A 782 -39.78 16.26 -2.02
C LEU A 782 -39.64 15.66 -0.63
N GLN A 783 -40.05 16.38 0.40
CA GLN A 783 -40.02 15.85 1.78
C GLN A 783 -41.05 14.73 1.98
N MET A 784 -42.24 14.83 1.41
CA MET A 784 -43.25 13.77 1.44
C MET A 784 -42.79 12.50 0.71
N ASN A 785 -42.05 12.65 -0.42
CA ASN A 785 -41.40 11.53 -1.10
C ASN A 785 -40.35 10.83 -0.20
N ARG A 786 -39.61 11.58 0.62
CA ARG A 786 -38.67 11.00 1.59
C ARG A 786 -39.42 10.19 2.67
N VAL A 787 -40.53 10.73 3.15
CA VAL A 787 -41.39 10.00 4.10
C VAL A 787 -41.96 8.73 3.49
N ALA A 788 -42.44 8.77 2.24
CA ALA A 788 -42.92 7.59 1.52
C ALA A 788 -41.85 6.50 1.40
N LYS A 789 -40.65 6.86 1.00
CA LYS A 789 -39.50 5.93 0.95
C LYS A 789 -39.14 5.33 2.31
N MET A 790 -39.34 6.08 3.40
CA MET A 790 -39.06 5.60 4.75
C MET A 790 -40.10 4.54 5.22
N LEU A 791 -41.33 4.60 4.70
CA LEU A 791 -42.41 3.72 5.01
C LEU A 791 -42.46 2.44 4.14
N GLU A 792 -41.91 2.52 2.94
CA GLU A 792 -41.88 1.43 1.96
C GLU A 792 -41.27 0.11 2.51
N PRO A 793 -40.08 0.11 3.21
CA PRO A 793 -39.54 -1.09 3.83
C PRO A 793 -40.44 -1.72 4.92
N GLN A 794 -41.38 -0.92 5.49
CA GLN A 794 -42.35 -1.38 6.50
C GLN A 794 -43.64 -1.90 5.87
N GLY A 795 -43.74 -1.90 4.53
CA GLY A 795 -44.86 -2.37 3.75
C GLY A 795 -46.03 -1.37 3.65
N PHE A 796 -45.77 -0.07 3.91
CA PHE A 796 -46.79 0.97 3.77
C PHE A 796 -46.54 1.83 2.53
N THR A 797 -47.56 2.05 1.73
CA THR A 797 -47.54 2.95 0.59
C THR A 797 -48.23 4.27 0.93
N LEU A 798 -47.49 5.40 0.83
CA LEU A 798 -48.02 6.76 1.09
C LEU A 798 -48.32 7.48 -0.19
N LYS A 799 -49.50 8.08 -0.32
CA LYS A 799 -49.92 8.99 -1.39
C LYS A 799 -50.54 10.26 -0.79
N TRP A 800 -50.54 11.32 -1.55
CA TRP A 800 -51.09 12.60 -1.07
C TRP A 800 -51.81 13.36 -2.17
N THR A 801 -52.73 14.25 -1.80
CA THR A 801 -53.43 15.13 -2.70
C THR A 801 -52.71 16.49 -2.81
N THR A 802 -53.00 17.25 -3.89
CA THR A 802 -52.53 18.61 -4.06
C THR A 802 -52.98 19.51 -2.92
N SER A 803 -54.17 19.31 -2.42
CA SER A 803 -54.71 20.08 -1.26
C SER A 803 -53.88 19.86 0.01
N ALA A 804 -53.37 18.65 0.25
CA ALA A 804 -52.50 18.36 1.37
C ALA A 804 -51.13 19.06 1.21
N ILE A 805 -50.59 19.13 -0.01
CA ILE A 805 -49.34 19.81 -0.29
C ILE A 805 -49.52 21.35 -0.08
N ASP A 806 -50.61 21.91 -0.63
CA ASP A 806 -50.88 23.34 -0.47
C ASP A 806 -51.13 23.75 0.98
N TRP A 807 -51.77 22.91 1.75
CA TRP A 807 -51.96 23.12 3.18
C TRP A 807 -50.65 23.06 3.96
N LEU A 808 -49.85 22.06 3.72
CA LEU A 808 -48.51 21.91 4.32
C LEU A 808 -47.56 23.05 3.91
N ALA A 809 -47.64 23.49 2.66
CA ALA A 809 -46.87 24.63 2.16
C ALA A 809 -47.32 25.94 2.84
N GLY A 810 -48.65 26.11 3.10
CA GLY A 810 -49.14 27.27 3.81
C GLY A 810 -48.70 27.33 5.29
N VAL A 811 -48.73 26.19 5.98
CA VAL A 811 -48.31 26.08 7.38
C VAL A 811 -46.77 26.07 7.50
N GLY A 812 -46.07 25.49 6.53
CA GLY A 812 -44.63 25.35 6.54
C GLY A 812 -43.87 26.52 5.90
N TYR A 813 -44.54 27.55 5.40
CA TYR A 813 -43.94 28.76 4.86
C TYR A 813 -43.81 29.84 5.91
N ASP A 814 -42.60 30.35 6.09
CA ASP A 814 -42.33 31.51 6.92
C ASP A 814 -41.41 32.44 6.10
N PRO A 815 -41.79 33.74 5.93
CA PRO A 815 -40.99 34.69 5.20
C PRO A 815 -39.57 34.88 5.77
N GLU A 816 -39.36 34.69 7.07
CA GLU A 816 -38.05 34.82 7.72
C GLU A 816 -37.20 33.58 7.62
N PHE A 817 -37.84 32.41 7.73
CA PHE A 817 -37.16 31.10 7.83
C PHE A 817 -37.25 30.26 6.56
N GLY A 818 -37.93 30.75 5.51
CA GLY A 818 -38.09 30.09 4.21
C GLY A 818 -38.75 28.71 4.32
N ALA A 819 -38.14 27.71 3.75
CA ALA A 819 -38.62 26.34 3.80
C ALA A 819 -38.18 25.54 5.06
N ARG A 820 -37.47 26.16 6.01
CA ARG A 820 -37.00 25.44 7.22
C ARG A 820 -38.14 24.89 8.08
N PRO A 821 -39.28 25.61 8.28
CA PRO A 821 -40.41 25.09 9.03
C PRO A 821 -41.14 23.93 8.36
N VAL A 822 -41.02 23.74 7.04
CA VAL A 822 -41.69 22.63 6.30
C VAL A 822 -41.39 21.28 6.92
N LYS A 823 -40.13 21.04 7.27
CA LYS A 823 -39.71 19.76 7.89
C LYS A 823 -40.40 19.54 9.23
N ARG A 824 -40.56 20.58 10.02
CA ARG A 824 -41.24 20.54 11.29
C ARG A 824 -42.74 20.35 11.10
N ALA A 825 -43.36 21.06 10.14
CA ALA A 825 -44.77 20.88 9.81
C ALA A 825 -45.05 19.41 9.37
N ILE A 826 -44.21 18.82 8.53
CA ILE A 826 -44.37 17.41 8.17
C ILE A 826 -44.20 16.50 9.40
N GLN A 827 -43.25 16.78 10.29
CA GLN A 827 -43.08 15.99 11.53
C GLN A 827 -44.31 16.10 12.42
N ASP A 828 -44.79 17.29 12.63
CA ASP A 828 -45.89 17.55 13.59
C ASP A 828 -47.26 17.05 13.06
N TYR A 829 -47.54 17.29 11.78
CA TYR A 829 -48.86 17.03 11.19
C TYR A 829 -48.94 15.74 10.37
N VAL A 830 -47.82 15.18 9.92
CA VAL A 830 -47.84 13.93 9.14
C VAL A 830 -47.27 12.78 9.94
N LEU A 831 -45.99 12.87 10.37
CA LEU A 831 -45.30 11.75 10.99
C LEU A 831 -45.88 11.39 12.35
N ASN A 832 -46.22 12.37 13.20
CA ASN A 832 -46.80 12.12 14.52
C ASN A 832 -48.18 11.48 14.45
N ASP A 833 -49.05 11.95 13.55
CA ASP A 833 -50.37 11.38 13.37
C ASP A 833 -50.32 10.00 12.70
N LEU A 834 -49.45 9.86 11.71
CA LEU A 834 -49.27 8.59 11.02
C LEU A 834 -48.70 7.50 11.95
N SER A 835 -47.73 7.85 12.80
CA SER A 835 -47.16 6.93 13.77
C SER A 835 -48.21 6.41 14.78
N ARG A 836 -49.08 7.31 15.26
CA ARG A 836 -50.20 6.90 16.15
C ARG A 836 -51.14 5.94 15.45
N LYS A 837 -51.52 6.21 14.19
CA LYS A 837 -52.43 5.36 13.42
C LYS A 837 -51.82 4.03 13.06
N ILE A 838 -50.52 3.97 12.77
CA ILE A 838 -49.81 2.70 12.53
C ILE A 838 -49.75 1.86 13.81
N LEU A 839 -49.39 2.47 14.95
CA LEU A 839 -49.31 1.78 16.23
C LEU A 839 -50.66 1.33 16.78
N SER A 840 -51.77 2.04 16.44
CA SER A 840 -53.12 1.67 16.80
C SER A 840 -53.79 0.74 15.79
N GLU A 841 -53.08 0.22 14.80
CA GLU A 841 -53.57 -0.65 13.73
C GLU A 841 -54.77 -0.11 12.95
N GLN A 842 -54.88 1.21 12.90
CA GLN A 842 -55.96 1.88 12.18
C GLN A 842 -55.68 2.03 10.68
N VAL A 843 -54.50 1.60 10.22
CA VAL A 843 -54.00 1.70 8.86
C VAL A 843 -53.60 0.31 8.38
N MET A 844 -54.17 -0.11 7.26
CA MET A 844 -53.92 -1.44 6.68
C MET A 844 -52.70 -1.38 5.74
N ARG A 845 -51.86 -2.40 5.76
CA ARG A 845 -50.69 -2.52 4.87
C ARG A 845 -51.04 -2.73 3.39
N ASP A 846 -52.15 -3.36 3.14
CA ASP A 846 -52.58 -3.75 1.80
C ASP A 846 -53.20 -2.59 0.97
N LYS A 847 -53.41 -1.43 1.59
CA LYS A 847 -53.99 -0.28 0.92
C LYS A 847 -53.11 0.96 1.06
N PRO A 848 -53.03 1.82 0.02
CA PRO A 848 -52.28 3.04 0.12
C PRO A 848 -52.89 4.02 1.12
N ILE A 849 -52.09 4.61 1.95
CA ILE A 849 -52.46 5.69 2.87
C ILE A 849 -52.52 6.98 2.07
N ILE A 850 -53.70 7.60 1.98
CA ILE A 850 -53.91 8.85 1.27
C ILE A 850 -53.93 10.00 2.28
N VAL A 851 -53.00 10.93 2.20
CA VAL A 851 -53.00 12.17 2.95
C VAL A 851 -53.77 13.22 2.17
N ASP A 852 -54.86 13.75 2.76
CA ASP A 852 -55.70 14.77 2.21
C ASP A 852 -55.83 15.96 3.17
N ALA A 853 -56.30 17.11 2.75
CA ALA A 853 -56.54 18.26 3.62
C ALA A 853 -57.99 18.69 3.57
N ASN A 854 -58.51 19.10 4.72
CA ASN A 854 -59.81 19.76 4.86
C ASN A 854 -59.65 21.05 5.68
N ASP A 855 -60.75 21.77 5.90
CA ASP A 855 -60.76 23.04 6.67
C ASP A 855 -60.21 22.94 8.10
N LYS A 856 -60.10 21.72 8.65
CA LYS A 856 -59.64 21.46 10.02
C LYS A 856 -58.24 20.91 10.12
N GLY A 857 -57.57 20.61 8.97
CA GLY A 857 -56.23 20.07 8.94
C GLY A 857 -56.07 18.86 8.01
N LEU A 858 -55.01 18.09 8.21
CA LEU A 858 -54.73 16.86 7.43
C LEU A 858 -55.61 15.71 7.84
N VAL A 859 -56.02 14.92 6.86
CA VAL A 859 -56.86 13.72 7.02
C VAL A 859 -56.16 12.56 6.35
N PHE A 860 -56.06 11.44 7.03
CA PHE A 860 -55.47 10.18 6.52
C PHE A 860 -56.57 9.21 6.18
N LYS A 861 -56.64 8.81 4.90
CA LYS A 861 -57.61 7.81 4.38
C LYS A 861 -56.80 6.57 3.98
N ASN A 862 -57.28 5.38 4.33
CA ASN A 862 -56.66 4.10 3.96
C ASN A 862 -57.67 3.15 3.37
#